data_6ef1ea5be7d1ea2790b1eb403c467049
#
_entry.id   6ef1ea5be7d1ea2790b1eb403c467049
#
_cell.length_a   1.000
_cell.length_b   1.000
_cell.length_c   1.000
_cell.angle_alpha   90.00
_cell.angle_beta   90.00
_cell.angle_gamma   90.00
#
_symmetry.space_group_name_H-M   'P 1'
#
loop_
_entity.id
_entity.type
_entity.pdbx_description
1 polymer ?
#
loop_
_entity_poly.entity_id
_entity_poly.type
_entity_poly.pdbx_seq_one_letter_code
_entity_poly.pdbx_strand_id
1 'polypeptide(L)'
;MNNPAPLAVNKTTTEKLWYQQTVEESLAGLQSGPAGLSPEEAQNKLKHYGPNVLPQKEGKSLFIKFISHFKDILIYILLAAAVVTAIMGHWVDTLVILGVAVINALIGFIQENNAEKSLKSIQNMLSSEALVLRSGQQVTVATDEIVPGDIVLLRPGDKIPADLRLIDVHNLRVEEAILTGESTVVSKKTDSLEGEKSIGDRKNLAFSGTTVSSGTASGVVFATGGQTELGHINEMLSSIEDNKTPLLVQIDKLGKSIFVIILFMMVALLIFGYLLRDIPFGELLLSVISLAVAAVPEGLPAIISIILSLGVQAMARSKAIIRKLPTVETLGAMSVICSDKTGTLTMNEMTVKAVILADNIWTVEGNSYEPMGSFTIAGSASPLPADSSPLLTQFLRTVDICNDSTLKQDAHGHWGITGGPTEGALKVLAAKAHLPELAFNLSSKIPFDSLYKYMAVAGEKNGESQIMLTGAPDVLLKLCQFQQTPAGAVPLDHAYWESAITQYASEGLRMVAAAWKPVDQPVAALDHPELSHGMVLIGIAGMMDPPRPEAIVAIGECQQAGIRVKMITGDHQETAMAIGKMLGIGNSENSITGYELEHMDDAQLRKAAVQFDIFARTSPEHKLRLVKALQETGEIVGMTGDGVNDAPALKQANVGIAMGIKGTEVTKESADMILVDDNFATIANAVREGRRVYDNLKKTILFIMPTNLAQGLLIIIAILMGNLLPLTPVQILWMNMATSATLSFGLAFEKAESRVMRRPPRNVSAHVMDKYAIWRVAFVGLLISISAFMLEAWLQPRGYEPEFIRTVLLQTLVTAQWVYMINCRDSDNFSLNHGLLQNKGIWIVTVVLFALQAIIIYVPLMNTLFGTRPLPFFYWIIGLLIGIALFVIVEIEKVLTRSWRKAS
;
A
#
# COMPACT_ATOMS: atom_id res chain seq x y z
N MET A 1 27.40 37.33 -3.50
CA MET A 1 27.71 37.90 -4.80
C MET A 1 27.92 36.80 -5.79
N ASN A 2 27.28 36.90 -6.94
CA ASN A 2 27.25 36.01 -8.11
C ASN A 2 26.38 34.73 -8.01
N ASN A 3 25.12 34.95 -8.33
CA ASN A 3 24.22 33.91 -8.85
C ASN A 3 24.70 33.53 -10.28
N PRO A 4 24.92 32.29 -10.64
CA PRO A 4 25.03 31.89 -12.03
C PRO A 4 23.62 31.87 -12.66
N ALA A 5 23.49 32.57 -13.78
CA ALA A 5 22.31 32.58 -14.63
C ALA A 5 21.95 31.18 -15.10
N PRO A 6 20.64 30.89 -15.34
CA PRO A 6 20.22 29.62 -15.86
C PRO A 6 20.80 29.39 -17.25
N LEU A 7 21.48 28.26 -17.44
CA LEU A 7 21.95 27.78 -18.74
C LEU A 7 20.76 27.68 -19.68
N ALA A 8 20.72 28.49 -20.69
CA ALA A 8 19.82 28.39 -21.81
C ALA A 8 20.03 27.01 -22.47
N VAL A 9 19.08 26.13 -22.35
CA VAL A 9 19.02 24.90 -23.11
C VAL A 9 18.86 25.28 -24.57
N ASN A 10 19.87 25.01 -25.38
CA ASN A 10 19.88 25.19 -26.83
C ASN A 10 18.77 24.29 -27.42
N LYS A 11 17.59 24.84 -27.69
CA LYS A 11 16.57 24.27 -28.56
C LYS A 11 17.07 24.34 -30.01
N THR A 12 17.83 23.33 -30.43
CA THR A 12 18.16 23.10 -31.84
C THR A 12 18.15 21.60 -32.14
N THR A 13 16.98 21.01 -32.03
CA THR A 13 16.57 19.88 -32.83
C THR A 13 15.12 20.18 -33.22
N THR A 14 14.83 20.25 -34.50
CA THR A 14 13.50 20.40 -35.07
C THR A 14 12.66 19.24 -34.54
N GLU A 15 11.89 19.48 -33.46
CA GLU A 15 10.90 18.51 -32.99
C GLU A 15 9.97 18.21 -34.15
N LYS A 16 10.04 16.98 -34.68
CA LYS A 16 9.09 16.51 -35.68
C LYS A 16 7.72 16.53 -35.06
N LEU A 17 6.86 17.42 -35.50
CA LEU A 17 5.47 17.51 -35.01
C LEU A 17 4.64 16.38 -35.65
N TRP A 18 4.63 15.21 -34.98
CA TRP A 18 4.01 13.97 -35.49
C TRP A 18 2.53 14.12 -35.83
N TYR A 19 1.81 15.03 -35.17
CA TYR A 19 0.40 15.28 -35.46
C TYR A 19 0.18 16.05 -36.78
N GLN A 20 1.22 16.68 -37.35
CA GLN A 20 1.15 17.38 -38.64
C GLN A 20 1.52 16.47 -39.83
N GLN A 21 2.10 15.29 -39.57
CA GLN A 21 2.53 14.35 -40.60
C GLN A 21 1.39 13.42 -41.01
N THR A 22 1.40 12.99 -42.27
CA THR A 22 0.53 11.91 -42.74
C THR A 22 0.95 10.57 -42.11
N VAL A 23 0.11 9.54 -42.26
CA VAL A 23 0.42 8.19 -41.76
C VAL A 23 1.67 7.63 -42.44
N GLU A 24 1.78 7.82 -43.77
CA GLU A 24 2.91 7.32 -44.58
C GLU A 24 4.22 8.01 -44.17
N GLU A 25 4.20 9.34 -43.99
CA GLU A 25 5.37 10.12 -43.55
C GLU A 25 5.82 9.69 -42.15
N SER A 26 4.87 9.39 -41.26
CA SER A 26 5.15 8.95 -39.89
C SER A 26 5.79 7.56 -39.85
N LEU A 27 5.24 6.60 -40.65
CA LEU A 27 5.83 5.27 -40.76
C LEU A 27 7.24 5.32 -41.36
N ALA A 28 7.42 6.07 -42.45
CA ALA A 28 8.73 6.24 -43.06
C ALA A 28 9.74 6.93 -42.09
N GLY A 29 9.30 7.98 -41.39
CA GLY A 29 10.13 8.68 -40.41
C GLY A 29 10.58 7.83 -39.23
N LEU A 30 9.81 6.82 -38.86
CA LEU A 30 10.08 5.86 -37.80
C LEU A 30 10.73 4.56 -38.31
N GLN A 31 11.05 4.49 -39.61
CA GLN A 31 11.60 3.27 -40.24
C GLN A 31 10.75 2.02 -39.92
N SER A 32 9.43 2.16 -40.07
CA SER A 32 8.46 1.11 -39.83
C SER A 32 7.59 0.94 -41.10
N GLY A 33 6.97 -0.23 -41.27
CA GLY A 33 6.06 -0.53 -42.35
C GLY A 33 4.69 -1.01 -41.86
N PRO A 34 3.70 -1.20 -42.73
CA PRO A 34 2.36 -1.68 -42.35
C PRO A 34 2.33 -3.04 -41.65
N ALA A 35 3.37 -3.86 -41.81
CA ALA A 35 3.53 -5.16 -41.16
C ALA A 35 4.22 -5.06 -39.78
N GLY A 36 4.60 -3.84 -39.33
CA GLY A 36 5.38 -3.61 -38.12
C GLY A 36 6.86 -3.98 -38.29
N LEU A 37 7.62 -3.82 -37.22
CA LEU A 37 9.04 -4.15 -37.16
C LEU A 37 9.27 -5.67 -37.17
N SER A 38 10.42 -6.11 -37.65
CA SER A 38 10.87 -7.46 -37.41
C SER A 38 11.39 -7.63 -35.97
N PRO A 39 11.44 -8.85 -35.39
CA PRO A 39 11.99 -9.09 -34.05
C PRO A 39 13.42 -8.58 -33.90
N GLU A 40 14.25 -8.71 -34.91
CA GLU A 40 15.64 -8.23 -34.89
C GLU A 40 15.73 -6.70 -34.87
N GLU A 41 14.92 -6.02 -35.66
CA GLU A 41 14.85 -4.55 -35.68
C GLU A 41 14.34 -3.99 -34.35
N ALA A 42 13.29 -4.62 -33.79
CA ALA A 42 12.79 -4.25 -32.47
C ALA A 42 13.87 -4.41 -31.40
N GLN A 43 14.63 -5.51 -31.41
CA GLN A 43 15.71 -5.74 -30.46
C GLN A 43 16.86 -4.75 -30.63
N ASN A 44 17.22 -4.39 -31.84
CA ASN A 44 18.26 -3.41 -32.12
C ASN A 44 17.82 -2.00 -31.69
N LYS A 45 16.56 -1.64 -31.93
CA LYS A 45 15.98 -0.37 -31.45
C LYS A 45 15.89 -0.34 -29.92
N LEU A 46 15.55 -1.46 -29.27
CA LEU A 46 15.53 -1.56 -27.80
C LEU A 46 16.93 -1.31 -27.19
N LYS A 47 17.98 -1.80 -27.83
CA LYS A 47 19.37 -1.51 -27.43
C LYS A 47 19.75 -0.05 -27.62
N HIS A 48 19.19 0.62 -28.65
CA HIS A 48 19.50 2.01 -28.98
C HIS A 48 18.71 3.01 -28.14
N TYR A 49 17.38 2.82 -28.01
CA TYR A 49 16.48 3.74 -27.29
C TYR A 49 16.34 3.41 -25.80
N GLY A 50 16.73 2.21 -25.36
CA GLY A 50 16.49 1.69 -24.03
C GLY A 50 15.06 1.19 -23.81
N PRO A 51 14.75 0.67 -22.61
CA PRO A 51 13.42 0.17 -22.27
C PRO A 51 12.41 1.31 -22.13
N ASN A 52 11.16 1.05 -22.48
CA ASN A 52 10.04 1.99 -22.32
C ASN A 52 9.60 2.07 -20.85
N VAL A 53 10.42 2.74 -20.05
CA VAL A 53 10.17 2.99 -18.62
C VAL A 53 10.35 4.47 -18.32
N LEU A 54 9.56 5.01 -17.42
CA LEU A 54 9.71 6.40 -16.99
C LEU A 54 11.07 6.61 -16.31
N PRO A 55 11.73 7.77 -16.50
CA PRO A 55 13.02 8.04 -15.90
C PRO A 55 12.93 7.95 -14.38
N GLN A 56 13.65 7.01 -13.80
CA GLN A 56 13.91 6.97 -12.37
C GLN A 56 15.20 7.72 -12.08
N LYS A 57 15.30 8.42 -10.93
CA LYS A 57 16.57 9.04 -10.49
C LYS A 57 17.66 7.98 -10.57
N GLU A 58 18.72 8.25 -11.33
CA GLU A 58 19.89 7.36 -11.38
C GLU A 58 20.38 7.10 -9.97
N GLY A 59 20.38 5.83 -9.56
CA GLY A 59 20.90 5.41 -8.27
C GLY A 59 22.38 5.78 -8.17
N LYS A 60 22.81 6.31 -7.02
CA LYS A 60 24.23 6.57 -6.77
C LYS A 60 25.07 5.31 -7.06
N SER A 61 26.25 5.45 -7.67
CA SER A 61 27.13 4.30 -7.92
C SER A 61 27.42 3.55 -6.61
N LEU A 62 27.65 2.24 -6.67
CA LEU A 62 27.91 1.40 -5.50
C LEU A 62 29.06 1.95 -4.63
N PHE A 63 30.09 2.52 -5.26
CA PHE A 63 31.22 3.13 -4.57
C PHE A 63 30.80 4.43 -3.84
N ILE A 64 29.99 5.29 -4.46
CA ILE A 64 29.48 6.52 -3.82
C ILE A 64 28.54 6.14 -2.67
N LYS A 65 27.71 5.12 -2.82
CA LYS A 65 26.86 4.59 -1.74
C LYS A 65 27.70 4.10 -0.57
N PHE A 66 28.75 3.31 -0.80
CA PHE A 66 29.66 2.87 0.24
C PHE A 66 30.32 4.04 0.97
N ILE A 67 30.86 5.01 0.24
CA ILE A 67 31.50 6.20 0.86
C ILE A 67 30.46 7.06 1.60
N SER A 68 29.21 7.08 1.18
CA SER A 68 28.18 7.85 1.89
C SER A 68 27.93 7.36 3.32
N HIS A 69 28.20 6.08 3.62
CA HIS A 69 28.11 5.56 4.98
C HIS A 69 29.18 6.13 5.91
N PHE A 70 30.30 6.62 5.39
CA PHE A 70 31.30 7.32 6.22
C PHE A 70 30.91 8.76 6.57
N LYS A 71 29.84 9.32 6.03
CA LYS A 71 29.36 10.67 6.37
C LYS A 71 28.46 10.71 7.61
N ASP A 72 28.37 9.62 8.36
CA ASP A 72 27.64 9.57 9.62
C ASP A 72 28.45 10.26 10.73
N ILE A 73 27.78 11.07 11.57
CA ILE A 73 28.39 11.78 12.69
C ILE A 73 29.05 10.81 13.68
N LEU A 74 28.49 9.60 13.79
CA LEU A 74 28.97 8.54 14.68
C LEU A 74 30.32 7.97 14.19
N ILE A 75 30.46 7.80 12.87
CA ILE A 75 31.74 7.36 12.28
C ILE A 75 32.80 8.45 12.41
N TYR A 76 32.42 9.72 12.33
CA TYR A 76 33.38 10.80 12.60
C TYR A 76 33.94 10.76 14.02
N ILE A 77 33.13 10.39 15.01
CA ILE A 77 33.63 10.19 16.39
C ILE A 77 34.66 9.05 16.45
N LEU A 78 34.39 7.92 15.80
CA LEU A 78 35.32 6.80 15.73
C LEU A 78 36.62 7.18 15.01
N LEU A 79 36.53 7.91 13.90
CA LEU A 79 37.71 8.39 13.19
C LEU A 79 38.53 9.38 14.04
N ALA A 80 37.87 10.28 14.77
CA ALA A 80 38.53 11.17 15.71
C ALA A 80 39.22 10.38 16.84
N ALA A 81 38.53 9.37 17.40
CA ALA A 81 39.10 8.47 18.41
C ALA A 81 40.31 7.70 17.88
N ALA A 82 40.25 7.18 16.62
CA ALA A 82 41.39 6.50 15.99
C ALA A 82 42.61 7.45 15.80
N VAL A 83 42.39 8.72 15.43
CA VAL A 83 43.46 9.72 15.34
C VAL A 83 44.09 9.97 16.70
N VAL A 84 43.31 10.11 17.75
CA VAL A 84 43.82 10.35 19.11
C VAL A 84 44.62 9.13 19.62
N THR A 85 44.10 7.91 19.48
CA THR A 85 44.82 6.69 19.88
C THR A 85 46.11 6.50 19.09
N ALA A 86 46.15 6.87 17.78
CA ALA A 86 47.36 6.86 16.98
C ALA A 86 48.44 7.83 17.51
N ILE A 87 48.04 9.08 17.87
CA ILE A 87 48.94 10.10 18.42
C ILE A 87 49.52 9.62 19.76
N MET A 88 48.74 8.89 20.56
CA MET A 88 49.15 8.33 21.82
C MET A 88 50.04 7.06 21.65
N GLY A 89 50.24 6.58 20.46
CA GLY A 89 51.04 5.39 20.19
C GLY A 89 50.33 4.05 20.40
N HIS A 90 48.99 4.03 20.63
CA HIS A 90 48.16 2.85 20.82
C HIS A 90 47.74 2.26 19.46
N TRP A 91 48.68 1.75 18.67
CA TRP A 91 48.43 1.32 17.31
C TRP A 91 47.43 0.15 17.17
N VAL A 92 47.37 -0.76 18.16
CA VAL A 92 46.42 -1.87 18.17
C VAL A 92 45.00 -1.31 18.30
N ASP A 93 44.75 -0.42 19.25
CA ASP A 93 43.44 0.23 19.44
C ASP A 93 43.05 1.00 18.20
N THR A 94 44.00 1.77 17.59
CA THR A 94 43.77 2.53 16.36
C THR A 94 43.31 1.61 15.21
N LEU A 95 44.01 0.49 14.99
CA LEU A 95 43.69 -0.45 13.91
C LEU A 95 42.34 -1.13 14.13
N VAL A 96 41.98 -1.47 15.36
CA VAL A 96 40.70 -2.09 15.69
C VAL A 96 39.56 -1.09 15.52
N ILE A 97 39.70 0.17 15.99
CA ILE A 97 38.68 1.22 15.81
C ILE A 97 38.44 1.51 14.32
N LEU A 98 39.52 1.62 13.52
CA LEU A 98 39.39 1.79 12.07
C LEU A 98 38.74 0.58 11.41
N GLY A 99 39.14 -0.64 11.81
CA GLY A 99 38.54 -1.88 11.33
C GLY A 99 37.04 -1.95 11.58
N VAL A 100 36.60 -1.57 12.76
CA VAL A 100 35.16 -1.53 13.13
C VAL A 100 34.43 -0.44 12.34
N ALA A 101 35.01 0.76 12.18
CA ALA A 101 34.41 1.79 11.35
C ALA A 101 34.17 1.33 9.89
N VAL A 102 35.14 0.59 9.31
CA VAL A 102 35.01 -0.01 7.98
C VAL A 102 33.96 -1.14 7.97
N ILE A 103 33.94 -2.02 8.98
CA ILE A 103 32.95 -3.09 9.11
C ILE A 103 31.54 -2.50 9.23
N ASN A 104 31.33 -1.47 10.04
CA ASN A 104 30.04 -0.80 10.17
C ASN A 104 29.59 -0.17 8.85
N ALA A 105 30.47 0.53 8.13
CA ALA A 105 30.17 1.08 6.82
C ALA A 105 29.82 -0.03 5.81
N LEU A 106 30.50 -1.18 5.86
CA LEU A 106 30.24 -2.33 5.00
C LEU A 106 28.89 -2.99 5.32
N ILE A 107 28.59 -3.18 6.60
CA ILE A 107 27.29 -3.72 7.05
C ILE A 107 26.17 -2.80 6.58
N GLY A 108 26.27 -1.49 6.81
CA GLY A 108 25.30 -0.50 6.37
C GLY A 108 25.08 -0.55 4.84
N PHE A 109 26.16 -0.58 4.07
CA PHE A 109 26.13 -0.68 2.61
C PHE A 109 25.43 -1.98 2.12
N ILE A 110 25.78 -3.13 2.69
CA ILE A 110 25.16 -4.43 2.32
C ILE A 110 23.67 -4.42 2.63
N GLN A 111 23.28 -3.87 3.78
CA GLN A 111 21.89 -3.79 4.21
C GLN A 111 21.06 -2.87 3.32
N GLU A 112 21.56 -1.65 3.02
CA GLU A 112 20.88 -0.71 2.13
C GLU A 112 20.69 -1.32 0.74
N ASN A 113 21.75 -1.93 0.18
CA ASN A 113 21.69 -2.58 -1.12
C ASN A 113 20.71 -3.78 -1.17
N ASN A 114 20.62 -4.57 -0.10
CA ASN A 114 19.67 -5.68 -0.01
C ASN A 114 18.22 -5.19 0.13
N ALA A 115 18.00 -4.11 0.88
CA ALA A 115 16.69 -3.48 1.01
C ALA A 115 16.20 -2.93 -0.35
N GLU A 116 17.05 -2.21 -1.09
CA GLU A 116 16.75 -1.73 -2.44
C GLU A 116 16.47 -2.87 -3.43
N LYS A 117 17.28 -3.93 -3.42
CA LYS A 117 17.07 -5.11 -4.28
C LYS A 117 15.73 -5.79 -3.99
N SER A 118 15.38 -5.92 -2.72
CA SER A 118 14.10 -6.51 -2.32
C SER A 118 12.91 -5.68 -2.82
N LEU A 119 12.97 -4.35 -2.70
CA LEU A 119 11.97 -3.45 -3.24
C LEU A 119 11.85 -3.56 -4.76
N LYS A 120 12.97 -3.52 -5.46
CA LYS A 120 13.01 -3.60 -6.93
C LYS A 120 12.46 -4.92 -7.46
N SER A 121 12.78 -6.04 -6.79
CA SER A 121 12.25 -7.37 -7.15
C SER A 121 10.72 -7.43 -7.01
N ILE A 122 10.16 -6.77 -5.99
CA ILE A 122 8.71 -6.72 -5.76
C ILE A 122 8.02 -5.81 -6.79
N GLN A 123 8.64 -4.67 -7.15
CA GLN A 123 8.13 -3.76 -8.17
C GLN A 123 8.03 -4.42 -9.55
N ASN A 124 8.99 -5.28 -9.91
CA ASN A 124 8.99 -6.02 -11.18
C ASN A 124 7.85 -7.05 -11.30
N MET A 125 7.09 -7.34 -10.25
CA MET A 125 5.90 -8.22 -10.31
C MET A 125 4.67 -7.54 -10.96
N LEU A 126 4.76 -6.26 -11.32
CA LEU A 126 3.67 -5.44 -11.87
C LEU A 126 3.86 -5.09 -13.34
N SER A 127 4.63 -5.86 -14.11
CA SER A 127 4.80 -5.62 -15.54
C SER A 127 3.47 -5.71 -16.28
N SER A 128 3.09 -4.65 -17.00
CA SER A 128 1.95 -4.63 -17.93
C SER A 128 2.37 -5.16 -19.31
N GLU A 129 1.42 -5.74 -20.04
CA GLU A 129 1.61 -6.28 -21.38
C GLU A 129 0.87 -5.44 -22.42
N ALA A 130 1.34 -5.42 -23.66
CA ALA A 130 0.68 -4.76 -24.77
C ALA A 130 0.68 -5.64 -26.03
N LEU A 131 -0.36 -5.51 -26.85
CA LEU A 131 -0.49 -6.23 -28.12
C LEU A 131 0.13 -5.40 -29.24
N VAL A 132 1.14 -5.94 -29.90
CA VAL A 132 1.85 -5.30 -31.00
C VAL A 132 1.79 -6.13 -32.27
N LEU A 133 1.92 -5.46 -33.41
CA LEU A 133 2.05 -6.10 -34.72
C LEU A 133 3.53 -6.11 -35.10
N ARG A 134 4.16 -7.28 -35.14
CA ARG A 134 5.55 -7.48 -35.62
C ARG A 134 5.59 -8.51 -36.75
N SER A 135 6.24 -8.19 -37.86
CA SER A 135 6.32 -9.04 -39.05
C SER A 135 4.95 -9.54 -39.56
N GLY A 136 3.89 -8.72 -39.42
CA GLY A 136 2.53 -9.06 -39.79
C GLY A 136 1.79 -10.01 -38.84
N GLN A 137 2.39 -10.37 -37.70
CA GLN A 137 1.77 -11.20 -36.66
C GLN A 137 1.48 -10.40 -35.39
N GLN A 138 0.33 -10.68 -34.78
CA GLN A 138 -0.02 -10.10 -33.48
C GLN A 138 0.76 -10.84 -32.36
N VAL A 139 1.56 -10.10 -31.62
CA VAL A 139 2.39 -10.62 -30.53
C VAL A 139 2.14 -9.81 -29.26
N THR A 140 1.95 -10.48 -28.13
CA THR A 140 1.92 -9.82 -26.83
C THR A 140 3.34 -9.66 -26.31
N VAL A 141 3.74 -8.43 -25.98
CA VAL A 141 5.06 -8.09 -25.43
C VAL A 141 4.90 -7.32 -24.13
N ALA A 142 5.93 -7.40 -23.28
CA ALA A 142 5.98 -6.54 -22.11
C ALA A 142 6.07 -5.07 -22.53
N THR A 143 5.39 -4.17 -21.79
CA THR A 143 5.36 -2.74 -22.18
C THR A 143 6.72 -2.09 -22.17
N ASP A 144 7.67 -2.57 -21.37
CA ASP A 144 9.05 -2.11 -21.33
C ASP A 144 9.89 -2.51 -22.56
N GLU A 145 9.43 -3.48 -23.37
CA GLU A 145 10.06 -3.92 -24.61
C GLU A 145 9.54 -3.17 -25.87
N ILE A 146 8.62 -2.23 -25.69
CA ILE A 146 8.07 -1.41 -26.78
C ILE A 146 9.09 -0.36 -27.21
N VAL A 147 9.26 -0.21 -28.53
CA VAL A 147 10.24 0.71 -29.13
C VAL A 147 9.61 1.62 -30.18
N PRO A 148 10.21 2.80 -30.46
CA PRO A 148 9.75 3.65 -31.57
C PRO A 148 9.74 2.90 -32.90
N GLY A 149 8.58 2.93 -33.59
CA GLY A 149 8.31 2.16 -34.82
C GLY A 149 7.50 0.89 -34.61
N ASP A 150 7.28 0.39 -33.39
CA ASP A 150 6.32 -0.69 -33.14
C ASP A 150 4.89 -0.23 -33.49
N ILE A 151 4.05 -1.14 -34.00
CA ILE A 151 2.63 -0.88 -34.20
C ILE A 151 1.85 -1.52 -33.07
N VAL A 152 1.21 -0.70 -32.23
CA VAL A 152 0.39 -1.12 -31.10
C VAL A 152 -1.06 -1.24 -31.54
N LEU A 153 -1.73 -2.33 -31.15
CA LEU A 153 -3.14 -2.57 -31.36
C LEU A 153 -3.92 -2.24 -30.11
N LEU A 154 -4.89 -1.34 -30.20
CA LEU A 154 -5.67 -0.82 -29.09
C LEU A 154 -7.10 -1.38 -29.10
N ARG A 155 -7.58 -1.84 -27.94
CA ARG A 155 -8.92 -2.35 -27.68
C ARG A 155 -9.57 -1.64 -26.49
N PRO A 156 -10.90 -1.66 -26.35
CA PRO A 156 -11.58 -1.09 -25.19
C PRO A 156 -11.02 -1.65 -23.88
N GLY A 157 -10.67 -0.76 -22.94
CA GLY A 157 -10.05 -1.11 -21.66
C GLY A 157 -8.53 -1.16 -21.69
N ASP A 158 -7.88 -1.13 -22.86
CA ASP A 158 -6.42 -1.12 -22.93
C ASP A 158 -5.86 0.23 -22.48
N LYS A 159 -4.70 0.17 -21.84
CA LYS A 159 -3.86 1.33 -21.60
C LYS A 159 -2.91 1.53 -22.75
N ILE A 160 -2.73 2.77 -23.11
CA ILE A 160 -1.82 3.17 -24.18
C ILE A 160 -0.40 3.14 -23.60
N PRO A 161 0.49 2.26 -24.12
CA PRO A 161 1.76 1.97 -23.46
C PRO A 161 2.88 2.96 -23.79
N ALA A 162 2.72 3.75 -24.85
CA ALA A 162 3.68 4.72 -25.37
C ALA A 162 2.93 5.81 -26.14
N ASP A 163 3.60 6.88 -26.57
CA ASP A 163 2.94 7.88 -27.40
C ASP A 163 2.86 7.37 -28.85
N LEU A 164 1.63 7.34 -29.37
CA LEU A 164 1.29 6.73 -30.65
C LEU A 164 0.79 7.77 -31.66
N ARG A 165 1.25 7.68 -32.91
CA ARG A 165 0.57 8.26 -34.07
C ARG A 165 -0.43 7.24 -34.61
N LEU A 166 -1.72 7.57 -34.56
CA LEU A 166 -2.79 6.66 -35.00
C LEU A 166 -2.73 6.44 -36.52
N ILE A 167 -2.81 5.16 -36.93
CA ILE A 167 -2.73 4.70 -38.31
C ILE A 167 -4.12 4.37 -38.82
N ASP A 168 -4.89 3.64 -38.01
CA ASP A 168 -6.24 3.21 -38.30
C ASP A 168 -7.12 3.37 -37.07
N VAL A 169 -8.37 3.83 -37.23
CA VAL A 169 -9.27 4.17 -36.14
C VAL A 169 -10.70 3.77 -36.44
N HIS A 170 -11.30 2.94 -35.61
CA HIS A 170 -12.70 2.54 -35.66
C HIS A 170 -13.43 3.00 -34.39
N ASN A 171 -14.08 4.18 -34.48
CA ASN A 171 -14.83 4.80 -33.37
C ASN A 171 -14.05 4.91 -32.05
N LEU A 172 -12.72 5.09 -32.12
CA LEU A 172 -11.86 5.20 -30.96
C LEU A 172 -12.20 6.42 -30.11
N ARG A 173 -12.42 6.19 -28.83
CA ARG A 173 -12.54 7.21 -27.79
C ARG A 173 -11.55 6.93 -26.69
N VAL A 174 -10.78 7.94 -26.30
CA VAL A 174 -9.72 7.84 -25.30
C VAL A 174 -9.99 8.82 -24.16
N GLU A 175 -9.82 8.35 -22.95
CA GLU A 175 -9.85 9.18 -21.74
C GLU A 175 -8.46 9.78 -21.52
N GLU A 176 -8.35 11.09 -21.71
CA GLU A 176 -7.07 11.85 -21.63
C GLU A 176 -6.99 12.79 -20.44
N ALA A 177 -7.82 12.57 -19.42
CA ALA A 177 -7.89 13.41 -18.22
C ALA A 177 -6.53 13.61 -17.53
N ILE A 178 -5.65 12.63 -17.62
CA ILE A 178 -4.28 12.68 -17.07
C ILE A 178 -3.42 13.79 -17.69
N LEU A 179 -3.65 14.12 -18.96
CA LEU A 179 -2.83 15.11 -19.68
C LEU A 179 -3.53 16.46 -19.80
N THR A 180 -4.86 16.44 -19.91
CA THR A 180 -5.67 17.64 -20.17
C THR A 180 -6.34 18.20 -18.90
N GLY A 181 -6.46 17.38 -17.83
CA GLY A 181 -7.24 17.73 -16.64
C GLY A 181 -8.77 17.67 -16.84
N GLU A 182 -9.24 17.37 -18.06
CA GLU A 182 -10.66 17.30 -18.37
C GLU A 182 -11.14 15.85 -18.41
N SER A 183 -12.24 15.54 -17.71
CA SER A 183 -12.83 14.20 -17.61
C SER A 183 -13.61 13.77 -18.86
N THR A 184 -13.59 14.56 -19.93
CA THR A 184 -14.30 14.26 -21.18
C THR A 184 -13.53 13.29 -22.05
N VAL A 185 -14.22 12.26 -22.54
CA VAL A 185 -13.65 11.28 -23.47
C VAL A 185 -13.46 11.91 -24.86
N VAL A 186 -12.24 11.84 -25.41
CA VAL A 186 -11.88 12.47 -26.68
C VAL A 186 -12.03 11.47 -27.82
N SER A 187 -12.78 11.83 -28.86
CA SER A 187 -12.87 11.05 -30.13
C SER A 187 -11.62 11.27 -30.96
N LYS A 188 -11.00 10.19 -31.41
CA LYS A 188 -9.76 10.18 -32.19
C LYS A 188 -10.00 10.00 -33.67
N LYS A 189 -9.06 10.48 -34.50
CA LYS A 189 -9.08 10.42 -35.98
C LYS A 189 -7.67 10.13 -36.49
N THR A 190 -7.54 9.91 -37.79
CA THR A 190 -6.23 9.67 -38.44
C THR A 190 -5.71 10.86 -39.26
N ASP A 191 -6.56 11.84 -39.56
CA ASP A 191 -6.20 12.99 -40.43
C ASP A 191 -5.03 13.79 -39.84
N SER A 192 -4.14 14.31 -40.69
CA SER A 192 -3.09 15.25 -40.26
C SER A 192 -3.70 16.58 -39.82
N LEU A 193 -3.09 17.24 -38.82
CA LEU A 193 -3.58 18.49 -38.23
C LEU A 193 -2.67 19.63 -38.65
N GLU A 194 -3.24 20.76 -39.07
CA GLU A 194 -2.48 21.97 -39.46
C GLU A 194 -2.30 22.93 -38.24
N GLY A 195 -1.18 23.64 -38.24
CA GLY A 195 -0.87 24.68 -37.22
C GLY A 195 -0.47 24.09 -35.86
N GLU A 196 -0.19 24.96 -34.89
CA GLU A 196 0.09 24.55 -33.48
C GLU A 196 -1.21 24.14 -32.79
N LYS A 197 -1.19 22.94 -32.15
CA LYS A 197 -2.31 22.39 -31.41
C LYS A 197 -1.93 22.09 -29.96
N SER A 198 -2.84 22.42 -29.03
CA SER A 198 -2.72 21.98 -27.63
C SER A 198 -2.77 20.44 -27.54
N ILE A 199 -2.28 19.85 -26.47
CA ILE A 199 -2.23 18.38 -26.31
C ILE A 199 -3.62 17.77 -26.49
N GLY A 200 -4.66 18.34 -25.86
CA GLY A 200 -6.04 17.84 -25.97
C GLY A 200 -6.68 17.96 -27.37
N ASP A 201 -6.13 18.81 -28.23
CA ASP A 201 -6.61 19.00 -29.61
C ASP A 201 -5.90 18.10 -30.64
N ARG A 202 -4.85 17.38 -30.23
CA ARG A 202 -4.10 16.44 -31.11
C ARG A 202 -4.86 15.13 -31.27
N LYS A 203 -5.99 15.18 -31.98
CA LYS A 203 -6.93 14.06 -32.12
C LYS A 203 -6.40 12.86 -32.91
N ASN A 204 -5.28 13.00 -33.61
CA ASN A 204 -4.61 11.93 -34.34
C ASN A 204 -3.43 11.29 -33.58
N LEU A 205 -3.21 11.70 -32.34
CA LEU A 205 -2.26 11.07 -31.43
C LEU A 205 -3.01 10.40 -30.29
N ALA A 206 -2.39 9.36 -29.72
CA ALA A 206 -2.82 8.73 -28.51
C ALA A 206 -1.60 8.66 -27.57
N PHE A 207 -1.77 9.05 -26.33
CA PHE A 207 -0.66 9.32 -25.40
C PHE A 207 -0.50 8.23 -24.36
N SER A 208 0.74 8.00 -23.98
CA SER A 208 1.10 7.06 -22.91
C SER A 208 0.33 7.34 -21.62
N GLY A 209 -0.14 6.27 -20.97
CA GLY A 209 -0.84 6.35 -19.68
C GLY A 209 -2.34 6.66 -19.77
N THR A 210 -2.85 7.02 -20.95
CA THR A 210 -4.28 7.22 -21.20
C THR A 210 -5.00 5.90 -21.48
N THR A 211 -6.33 5.84 -21.34
CA THR A 211 -7.11 4.59 -21.45
C THR A 211 -8.10 4.63 -22.61
N VAL A 212 -8.22 3.54 -23.34
CA VAL A 212 -9.22 3.37 -24.40
C VAL A 212 -10.59 3.13 -23.78
N SER A 213 -11.50 4.09 -23.93
CA SER A 213 -12.87 3.99 -23.43
C SER A 213 -13.76 3.14 -24.33
N SER A 214 -13.65 3.32 -25.66
CA SER A 214 -14.43 2.55 -26.64
C SER A 214 -13.77 2.57 -28.02
N GLY A 215 -14.17 1.66 -28.92
CA GLY A 215 -13.62 1.53 -30.26
C GLY A 215 -12.28 0.80 -30.30
N THR A 216 -11.70 0.66 -31.50
CA THR A 216 -10.41 0.00 -31.72
C THR A 216 -9.54 0.87 -32.61
N ALA A 217 -8.22 0.71 -32.49
CA ALA A 217 -7.27 1.41 -33.35
C ALA A 217 -5.94 0.67 -33.48
N SER A 218 -5.15 1.07 -34.47
CA SER A 218 -3.72 0.79 -34.50
C SER A 218 -2.94 2.10 -34.58
N GLY A 219 -1.77 2.13 -33.92
CA GLY A 219 -0.90 3.31 -33.96
C GLY A 219 0.57 2.93 -33.89
N VAL A 220 1.42 3.73 -34.57
CA VAL A 220 2.86 3.57 -34.54
C VAL A 220 3.45 4.36 -33.38
N VAL A 221 4.32 3.73 -32.61
CA VAL A 221 5.02 4.35 -31.47
C VAL A 221 6.02 5.37 -31.97
N PHE A 222 5.92 6.64 -31.52
CA PHE A 222 6.89 7.68 -31.84
C PHE A 222 7.74 8.13 -30.66
N ALA A 223 7.26 7.95 -29.43
CA ALA A 223 8.02 8.27 -28.23
C ALA A 223 7.80 7.22 -27.12
N THR A 224 8.84 6.92 -26.36
CA THR A 224 8.86 5.93 -25.27
C THR A 224 9.50 6.50 -24.00
N GLY A 225 9.13 6.00 -22.83
CA GLY A 225 9.72 6.34 -21.55
C GLY A 225 9.73 7.84 -21.23
N GLY A 226 10.91 8.39 -20.97
CA GLY A 226 11.09 9.81 -20.64
C GLY A 226 10.76 10.79 -21.78
N GLN A 227 10.66 10.30 -23.01
CA GLN A 227 10.35 11.16 -24.19
C GLN A 227 8.84 11.25 -24.47
N THR A 228 8.00 10.54 -23.73
CA THR A 228 6.54 10.68 -23.80
C THR A 228 6.08 11.96 -23.11
N GLU A 229 4.88 12.45 -23.46
CA GLU A 229 4.26 13.58 -22.73
C GLU A 229 4.14 13.31 -21.22
N LEU A 230 3.80 12.07 -20.86
CA LEU A 230 3.79 11.62 -19.47
C LEU A 230 5.21 11.65 -18.85
N GLY A 231 6.23 11.29 -19.61
CA GLY A 231 7.63 11.35 -19.19
C GLY A 231 8.08 12.77 -18.84
N HIS A 232 7.70 13.76 -19.65
CA HIS A 232 7.99 15.18 -19.40
C HIS A 232 7.29 15.68 -18.11
N ILE A 233 6.06 15.28 -17.87
CA ILE A 233 5.34 15.59 -16.62
C ILE A 233 6.05 14.95 -15.41
N ASN A 234 6.48 13.71 -15.53
CA ASN A 234 7.20 13.00 -14.46
C ASN A 234 8.54 13.64 -14.13
N GLU A 235 9.27 14.16 -15.12
CA GLU A 235 10.52 14.89 -14.91
C GLU A 235 10.29 16.18 -14.09
N MET A 236 9.25 16.95 -14.40
CA MET A 236 8.85 18.12 -13.63
C MET A 236 8.47 17.79 -12.18
N LEU A 237 7.85 16.64 -11.94
CA LEU A 237 7.45 16.16 -10.61
C LEU A 237 8.60 15.55 -9.81
N SER A 238 9.65 15.05 -10.48
CA SER A 238 10.80 14.40 -9.84
C SER A 238 11.73 15.34 -9.08
N SER A 239 11.55 16.67 -9.24
CA SER A 239 12.29 17.70 -8.52
C SER A 239 11.85 17.90 -7.05
N ILE A 240 10.75 17.24 -6.64
CA ILE A 240 10.26 17.28 -5.25
C ILE A 240 11.08 16.28 -4.43
N GLU A 241 11.80 16.75 -3.41
CA GLU A 241 12.58 15.90 -2.49
C GLU A 241 11.67 14.94 -1.72
N ASP A 242 12.12 13.70 -1.57
CA ASP A 242 11.47 12.71 -0.70
C ASP A 242 11.53 13.17 0.76
N ASN A 243 10.39 13.48 1.35
CA ASN A 243 10.29 13.85 2.75
C ASN A 243 10.64 12.67 3.65
N LYS A 244 11.56 12.89 4.62
CA LYS A 244 11.84 11.91 5.69
C LYS A 244 10.58 11.69 6.52
N THR A 245 10.35 10.44 6.94
CA THR A 245 9.21 10.14 7.83
C THR A 245 9.33 10.83 9.19
N PRO A 246 8.19 11.06 9.88
CA PRO A 246 8.20 11.60 11.23
C PRO A 246 9.12 10.85 12.19
N LEU A 247 9.15 9.51 12.11
CA LEU A 247 10.02 8.68 12.95
C LEU A 247 11.50 8.90 12.64
N LEU A 248 11.90 8.89 11.37
CA LEU A 248 13.29 9.14 10.99
C LEU A 248 13.75 10.53 11.42
N VAL A 249 12.88 11.54 11.33
CA VAL A 249 13.16 12.88 11.85
C VAL A 249 13.32 12.88 13.37
N GLN A 250 12.48 12.12 14.09
CA GLN A 250 12.58 12.01 15.56
C GLN A 250 13.86 11.29 15.98
N ILE A 251 14.26 10.21 15.28
CA ILE A 251 15.49 9.47 15.52
C ILE A 251 16.72 10.36 15.26
N ASP A 252 16.72 11.13 14.18
CA ASP A 252 17.80 12.07 13.85
C ASP A 252 17.94 13.18 14.93
N LYS A 253 16.82 13.72 15.42
CA LYS A 253 16.79 14.67 16.56
C LYS A 253 17.31 14.03 17.84
N LEU A 254 16.90 12.79 18.14
CA LEU A 254 17.36 12.04 19.29
C LEU A 254 18.88 11.82 19.22
N GLY A 255 19.41 11.39 18.07
CA GLY A 255 20.84 11.21 17.85
C GLY A 255 21.64 12.51 18.09
N LYS A 256 21.15 13.63 17.55
CA LYS A 256 21.77 14.95 17.76
C LYS A 256 21.74 15.37 19.25
N SER A 257 20.63 15.13 19.94
CA SER A 257 20.52 15.45 21.38
C SER A 257 21.48 14.62 22.22
N ILE A 258 21.58 13.32 21.94
CA ILE A 258 22.53 12.41 22.60
C ILE A 258 23.95 12.88 22.33
N PHE A 259 24.29 13.23 21.11
CA PHE A 259 25.63 13.74 20.75
C PHE A 259 26.01 14.98 21.58
N VAL A 260 25.12 15.97 21.70
CA VAL A 260 25.39 17.20 22.49
C VAL A 260 25.58 16.88 23.97
N ILE A 261 24.74 15.98 24.54
CA ILE A 261 24.85 15.56 25.94
C ILE A 261 26.21 14.86 26.18
N ILE A 262 26.61 13.97 25.28
CA ILE A 262 27.88 13.23 25.39
C ILE A 262 29.05 14.22 25.32
N LEU A 263 29.05 15.13 24.34
CA LEU A 263 30.10 16.12 24.19
C LEU A 263 30.27 16.98 25.46
N PHE A 264 29.15 17.45 26.05
CA PHE A 264 29.19 18.18 27.31
C PHE A 264 29.72 17.31 28.44
N MET A 265 29.28 16.05 28.55
CA MET A 265 29.72 15.11 29.57
C MET A 265 31.23 14.78 29.43
N MET A 266 31.72 14.60 28.23
CA MET A 266 33.14 14.36 27.94
C MET A 266 34.01 15.53 28.46
N VAL A 267 33.63 16.76 28.12
CA VAL A 267 34.36 17.98 28.61
C VAL A 267 34.30 18.09 30.13
N ALA A 268 33.13 17.87 30.74
CA ALA A 268 32.97 17.92 32.18
C ALA A 268 33.83 16.87 32.90
N LEU A 269 33.88 15.64 32.37
CA LEU A 269 34.67 14.56 32.97
C LEU A 269 36.18 14.75 32.76
N LEU A 270 36.61 15.31 31.62
CA LEU A 270 38.00 15.70 31.39
C LEU A 270 38.46 16.72 32.44
N ILE A 271 37.65 17.77 32.66
CA ILE A 271 37.95 18.79 33.68
C ILE A 271 37.97 18.21 35.10
N PHE A 272 36.93 17.39 35.40
CA PHE A 272 36.80 16.77 36.73
C PHE A 272 37.95 15.80 37.03
N GLY A 273 38.26 14.88 36.09
CA GLY A 273 39.27 13.85 36.27
C GLY A 273 40.70 14.44 36.37
N TYR A 274 40.97 15.50 35.59
CA TYR A 274 42.29 16.16 35.62
C TYR A 274 42.46 17.04 36.87
N LEU A 275 41.45 17.84 37.26
CA LEU A 275 41.57 18.80 38.35
C LEU A 275 41.31 18.21 39.75
N LEU A 276 40.44 17.18 39.86
CA LEU A 276 39.96 16.69 41.16
C LEU A 276 40.43 15.27 41.50
N ARG A 277 40.93 14.52 40.52
CA ARG A 277 41.31 13.13 40.72
C ARG A 277 42.77 12.84 40.36
N ASP A 278 43.53 13.81 39.83
CA ASP A 278 44.93 13.67 39.40
C ASP A 278 45.18 12.47 38.46
N ILE A 279 44.17 12.10 37.65
CA ILE A 279 44.27 11.01 36.67
C ILE A 279 45.22 11.46 35.55
N PRO A 280 46.20 10.65 35.14
CA PRO A 280 47.08 11.00 34.02
C PRO A 280 46.27 11.33 32.77
N PHE A 281 46.62 12.43 32.10
CA PHE A 281 45.84 12.96 30.93
C PHE A 281 45.59 11.88 29.83
N GLY A 282 46.58 10.98 29.62
CA GLY A 282 46.42 9.90 28.64
C GLY A 282 45.35 8.88 29.02
N GLU A 283 45.32 8.44 30.29
CA GLU A 283 44.29 7.49 30.76
C GLU A 283 42.91 8.13 30.79
N LEU A 284 42.86 9.40 31.16
CA LEU A 284 41.62 10.16 31.18
C LEU A 284 41.06 10.33 29.75
N LEU A 285 41.94 10.61 28.80
CA LEU A 285 41.55 10.75 27.40
C LEU A 285 41.03 9.44 26.80
N LEU A 286 41.68 8.30 27.10
CA LEU A 286 41.14 6.98 26.74
C LEU A 286 39.78 6.68 27.37
N SER A 287 39.59 7.10 28.65
CA SER A 287 38.30 6.94 29.36
C SER A 287 37.18 7.71 28.67
N VAL A 288 37.46 8.95 28.29
CA VAL A 288 36.49 9.82 27.60
C VAL A 288 36.21 9.35 26.18
N ILE A 289 37.20 8.81 25.47
CA ILE A 289 36.99 8.13 24.19
C ILE A 289 36.11 6.89 24.37
N SER A 290 36.36 6.08 25.43
CA SER A 290 35.50 4.93 25.74
C SER A 290 34.05 5.34 25.99
N LEU A 291 33.82 6.48 26.68
CA LEU A 291 32.48 7.02 26.90
C LEU A 291 31.83 7.43 25.58
N ALA A 292 32.56 8.06 24.69
CA ALA A 292 32.04 8.46 23.37
C ALA A 292 31.61 7.23 22.56
N VAL A 293 32.44 6.19 22.52
CA VAL A 293 32.14 4.91 21.84
C VAL A 293 30.95 4.20 22.48
N ALA A 294 30.88 4.15 23.82
CA ALA A 294 29.78 3.49 24.54
C ALA A 294 28.42 4.11 24.27
N ALA A 295 28.37 5.43 24.10
CA ALA A 295 27.13 6.17 24.00
C ALA A 295 26.54 6.20 22.56
N VAL A 296 27.30 5.76 21.57
CA VAL A 296 26.90 5.72 20.15
C VAL A 296 26.10 4.46 19.85
N PRO A 297 24.80 4.56 19.46
CA PRO A 297 24.00 3.40 19.10
C PRO A 297 24.28 2.97 17.65
N GLU A 298 25.47 2.43 17.36
CA GLU A 298 25.96 2.11 16.03
C GLU A 298 25.04 1.18 15.21
N GLY A 299 24.36 0.24 15.87
CA GLY A 299 23.45 -0.71 15.21
C GLY A 299 22.07 -0.17 14.85
N LEU A 300 21.66 1.01 15.37
CA LEU A 300 20.27 1.48 15.28
C LEU A 300 19.80 1.78 13.85
N PRO A 301 20.53 2.53 13.01
CA PRO A 301 20.10 2.80 11.63
C PRO A 301 19.98 1.51 10.81
N ALA A 302 20.94 0.61 10.99
CA ALA A 302 20.99 -0.67 10.32
C ALA A 302 19.77 -1.55 10.64
N ILE A 303 19.45 -1.70 11.92
CA ILE A 303 18.34 -2.55 12.36
C ILE A 303 16.99 -1.96 11.98
N ILE A 304 16.84 -0.62 11.95
CA ILE A 304 15.63 0.04 11.45
C ILE A 304 15.37 -0.36 10.01
N SER A 305 16.38 -0.27 9.14
CA SER A 305 16.27 -0.66 7.73
C SER A 305 15.89 -2.14 7.57
N ILE A 306 16.44 -3.02 8.40
CA ILE A 306 16.09 -4.46 8.41
C ILE A 306 14.64 -4.67 8.83
N ILE A 307 14.19 -4.05 9.93
CA ILE A 307 12.82 -4.19 10.44
C ILE A 307 11.82 -3.70 9.39
N LEU A 308 12.06 -2.56 8.75
CA LEU A 308 11.23 -2.03 7.68
C LEU A 308 11.22 -2.97 6.47
N SER A 309 12.37 -3.49 6.05
CA SER A 309 12.47 -4.44 4.94
C SER A 309 11.72 -5.75 5.20
N LEU A 310 11.79 -6.29 6.41
CA LEU A 310 11.01 -7.46 6.83
C LEU A 310 9.50 -7.16 6.82
N GLY A 311 9.11 -5.94 7.20
CA GLY A 311 7.73 -5.47 7.10
C GLY A 311 7.22 -5.44 5.66
N VAL A 312 8.00 -4.86 4.74
CA VAL A 312 7.67 -4.84 3.30
C VAL A 312 7.52 -6.26 2.74
N GLN A 313 8.43 -7.17 3.07
CA GLN A 313 8.33 -8.56 2.62
C GLN A 313 7.08 -9.26 3.16
N ALA A 314 6.71 -9.02 4.41
CA ALA A 314 5.48 -9.58 5.00
C ALA A 314 4.22 -9.02 4.33
N MET A 315 4.18 -7.70 4.05
CA MET A 315 3.09 -7.05 3.33
C MET A 315 2.96 -7.55 1.90
N ALA A 316 4.09 -7.73 1.18
CA ALA A 316 4.09 -8.27 -0.17
C ALA A 316 3.54 -9.71 -0.24
N ARG A 317 3.88 -10.56 0.74
CA ARG A 317 3.28 -11.92 0.87
C ARG A 317 1.76 -11.87 1.11
N SER A 318 1.27 -10.79 1.71
CA SER A 318 -0.15 -10.52 1.93
C SER A 318 -0.77 -9.69 0.79
N LYS A 319 -0.13 -9.65 -0.40
CA LYS A 319 -0.59 -8.97 -1.62
C LYS A 319 -0.64 -7.43 -1.54
N ALA A 320 0.04 -6.82 -0.57
CA ALA A 320 0.26 -5.38 -0.48
C ALA A 320 1.69 -5.03 -0.89
N ILE A 321 1.86 -4.42 -2.06
CA ILE A 321 3.18 -4.00 -2.56
C ILE A 321 3.45 -2.56 -2.09
N ILE A 322 4.49 -2.40 -1.28
CA ILE A 322 4.94 -1.11 -0.77
C ILE A 322 6.00 -0.54 -1.73
N ARG A 323 5.80 0.69 -2.17
CA ARG A 323 6.71 1.38 -3.08
C ARG A 323 7.79 2.20 -2.36
N LYS A 324 7.51 2.67 -1.14
CA LYS A 324 8.45 3.45 -0.33
C LYS A 324 8.56 2.83 1.07
N LEU A 325 9.77 2.52 1.52
CA LEU A 325 10.02 1.94 2.86
C LEU A 325 9.35 2.69 4.01
N PRO A 326 9.35 4.04 3.99
CA PRO A 326 8.73 4.84 5.04
C PRO A 326 7.24 4.60 5.22
N THR A 327 6.52 4.21 4.18
CA THR A 327 5.06 3.98 4.20
C THR A 327 4.65 2.90 5.21
N VAL A 328 5.54 1.91 5.46
CA VAL A 328 5.29 0.83 6.44
C VAL A 328 4.99 1.38 7.83
N GLU A 329 5.74 2.40 8.26
CA GLU A 329 5.52 3.06 9.54
C GLU A 329 4.22 3.86 9.56
N THR A 330 3.96 4.59 8.50
CA THR A 330 2.77 5.44 8.37
C THR A 330 1.48 4.62 8.36
N LEU A 331 1.50 3.45 7.69
CA LEU A 331 0.41 2.46 7.73
C LEU A 331 0.04 2.06 9.16
N GLY A 332 1.04 1.82 10.02
CA GLY A 332 0.82 1.48 11.43
C GLY A 332 0.20 2.60 12.27
N ALA A 333 0.31 3.86 11.82
CA ALA A 333 -0.23 5.04 12.49
C ALA A 333 -1.57 5.52 11.89
N MET A 334 -2.04 4.90 10.82
CA MET A 334 -3.24 5.32 10.10
C MET A 334 -4.47 5.34 11.00
N SER A 335 -5.19 6.46 11.00
CA SER A 335 -6.37 6.70 11.83
C SER A 335 -7.66 6.80 11.03
N VAL A 336 -7.57 7.16 9.73
CA VAL A 336 -8.70 7.25 8.81
C VAL A 336 -8.34 6.58 7.49
N ILE A 337 -9.25 5.77 6.95
CA ILE A 337 -9.17 5.22 5.60
C ILE A 337 -10.32 5.79 4.78
N CYS A 338 -10.00 6.58 3.77
CA CYS A 338 -10.93 7.04 2.76
C CYS A 338 -10.91 6.05 1.59
N SER A 339 -12.00 5.36 1.35
CA SER A 339 -12.08 4.33 0.31
C SER A 339 -13.10 4.68 -0.74
N ASP A 340 -12.75 4.49 -2.01
CA ASP A 340 -13.74 4.43 -3.07
C ASP A 340 -14.64 3.20 -2.87
N LYS A 341 -15.91 3.32 -3.26
CA LYS A 341 -16.89 2.24 -3.16
C LYS A 341 -16.63 1.16 -4.20
N THR A 342 -16.58 1.58 -5.47
CA THR A 342 -16.70 0.67 -6.62
C THR A 342 -15.43 -0.15 -6.82
N GLY A 343 -15.57 -1.48 -6.82
CA GLY A 343 -14.45 -2.40 -7.07
C GLY A 343 -13.46 -2.56 -5.91
N THR A 344 -13.51 -1.68 -4.89
CA THR A 344 -12.69 -1.78 -3.67
C THR A 344 -13.49 -2.38 -2.51
N LEU A 345 -14.60 -1.72 -2.14
CA LEU A 345 -15.51 -2.19 -1.09
C LEU A 345 -16.57 -3.14 -1.63
N THR A 346 -16.90 -3.03 -2.92
CA THR A 346 -17.87 -3.86 -3.61
C THR A 346 -17.21 -4.78 -4.65
N MET A 347 -17.97 -5.77 -5.13
CA MET A 347 -17.50 -6.76 -6.10
C MET A 347 -17.24 -6.13 -7.48
N ASN A 348 -17.87 -5.00 -7.79
CA ASN A 348 -18.02 -4.42 -9.14
C ASN A 348 -18.70 -5.38 -10.12
N GLU A 349 -19.60 -6.19 -9.60
CA GLU A 349 -20.41 -7.15 -10.33
C GLU A 349 -21.88 -6.89 -10.00
N MET A 350 -22.57 -6.22 -10.95
CA MET A 350 -23.99 -5.94 -10.78
C MET A 350 -24.77 -7.26 -10.68
N THR A 351 -25.51 -7.48 -9.60
CA THR A 351 -26.31 -8.69 -9.39
C THR A 351 -27.74 -8.37 -9.00
N VAL A 352 -28.71 -9.15 -9.53
CA VAL A 352 -30.11 -9.02 -9.13
C VAL A 352 -30.32 -9.64 -7.75
N LYS A 353 -30.98 -8.90 -6.86
CA LYS A 353 -31.30 -9.30 -5.47
C LYS A 353 -32.77 -9.56 -5.26
N ALA A 354 -33.63 -8.89 -6.02
CA ALA A 354 -35.07 -9.05 -5.92
C ALA A 354 -35.72 -9.05 -7.31
N VAL A 355 -36.76 -9.87 -7.49
CA VAL A 355 -37.67 -9.82 -8.63
C VAL A 355 -39.08 -9.61 -8.09
N ILE A 356 -39.66 -8.47 -8.43
CA ILE A 356 -40.98 -8.04 -7.96
C ILE A 356 -41.98 -8.39 -9.05
N LEU A 357 -42.96 -9.21 -8.74
CA LEU A 357 -44.05 -9.62 -9.62
C LEU A 357 -45.40 -9.27 -8.99
N ALA A 358 -46.47 -9.33 -9.76
CA ALA A 358 -47.81 -8.98 -9.26
C ALA A 358 -48.35 -9.95 -8.21
N ASP A 359 -47.82 -11.19 -8.15
CA ASP A 359 -48.25 -12.25 -7.21
C ASP A 359 -47.31 -12.38 -6.01
N ASN A 360 -46.00 -12.26 -6.24
CA ASN A 360 -44.99 -12.51 -5.20
C ASN A 360 -43.73 -11.65 -5.46
N ILE A 361 -43.00 -11.40 -4.39
CA ILE A 361 -41.64 -10.84 -4.45
C ILE A 361 -40.64 -11.95 -4.22
N TRP A 362 -39.70 -12.11 -5.12
CA TRP A 362 -38.67 -13.13 -5.07
C TRP A 362 -37.33 -12.53 -4.67
N THR A 363 -36.67 -13.13 -3.69
CA THR A 363 -35.29 -12.83 -3.33
C THR A 363 -34.36 -13.78 -4.09
N VAL A 364 -33.28 -13.25 -4.65
CA VAL A 364 -32.31 -13.99 -5.46
C VAL A 364 -30.97 -14.03 -4.74
N GLU A 365 -30.46 -15.21 -4.48
CA GLU A 365 -29.14 -15.42 -3.86
C GLU A 365 -28.00 -15.38 -4.90
N GLY A 366 -26.79 -15.19 -4.38
CA GLY A 366 -25.54 -15.08 -5.15
C GLY A 366 -25.08 -13.65 -5.36
N ASN A 367 -23.77 -13.43 -5.23
CA ASN A 367 -23.14 -12.10 -5.21
C ASN A 367 -22.17 -11.90 -6.38
N SER A 368 -22.11 -12.83 -7.35
CA SER A 368 -21.17 -12.79 -8.47
C SER A 368 -21.85 -13.12 -9.79
N TYR A 369 -21.12 -13.02 -10.89
CA TYR A 369 -21.57 -13.45 -12.21
C TYR A 369 -21.63 -14.99 -12.38
N GLU A 370 -21.28 -15.73 -11.36
CA GLU A 370 -21.46 -17.18 -11.37
C GLU A 370 -22.95 -17.52 -11.45
N PRO A 371 -23.42 -18.36 -12.42
CA PRO A 371 -24.83 -18.68 -12.61
C PRO A 371 -25.32 -19.70 -11.57
N MET A 372 -25.00 -19.46 -10.29
CA MET A 372 -25.41 -20.26 -9.14
C MET A 372 -26.14 -19.37 -8.13
N GLY A 373 -27.24 -19.88 -7.59
CA GLY A 373 -28.07 -19.16 -6.62
C GLY A 373 -29.47 -19.72 -6.54
N SER A 374 -30.17 -19.43 -5.45
CA SER A 374 -31.54 -19.90 -5.22
C SER A 374 -32.55 -18.75 -5.35
N PHE A 375 -33.79 -19.12 -5.64
CA PHE A 375 -34.94 -18.20 -5.67
C PHE A 375 -35.83 -18.52 -4.46
N THR A 376 -36.16 -17.48 -3.68
CA THR A 376 -36.96 -17.64 -2.46
C THR A 376 -38.06 -16.58 -2.45
N ILE A 377 -39.29 -16.93 -2.13
CA ILE A 377 -40.35 -15.91 -1.95
C ILE A 377 -40.06 -15.12 -0.68
N ALA A 378 -40.15 -13.81 -0.75
CA ALA A 378 -39.89 -12.92 0.38
C ALA A 378 -40.75 -13.33 1.61
N GLY A 379 -40.06 -13.54 2.76
CA GLY A 379 -40.72 -14.04 3.97
C GLY A 379 -40.79 -15.56 4.10
N SER A 380 -40.36 -16.33 3.08
CA SER A 380 -40.24 -17.81 3.16
C SER A 380 -38.77 -18.18 3.47
N ALA A 381 -38.58 -19.31 4.15
CA ALA A 381 -37.24 -19.83 4.45
C ALA A 381 -36.77 -20.89 3.43
N SER A 382 -37.63 -21.37 2.55
CA SER A 382 -37.33 -22.49 1.64
C SER A 382 -37.14 -21.97 0.20
N PRO A 383 -36.04 -22.31 -0.46
CA PRO A 383 -35.85 -22.00 -1.88
C PRO A 383 -36.84 -22.81 -2.73
N LEU A 384 -37.28 -22.22 -3.81
CA LEU A 384 -38.19 -22.84 -4.79
C LEU A 384 -37.50 -22.84 -6.17
N PRO A 385 -37.73 -23.87 -6.99
CA PRO A 385 -37.31 -23.86 -8.38
C PRO A 385 -37.97 -22.70 -9.14
N ALA A 386 -37.24 -22.07 -10.04
CA ALA A 386 -37.74 -20.88 -10.80
C ALA A 386 -38.95 -21.26 -11.70
N ASP A 387 -39.03 -22.49 -12.16
CA ASP A 387 -40.16 -23.02 -12.97
C ASP A 387 -41.42 -23.28 -12.16
N SER A 388 -41.36 -23.18 -10.84
CA SER A 388 -42.55 -23.29 -9.98
C SER A 388 -43.55 -22.12 -10.13
N SER A 389 -43.09 -20.99 -10.67
CA SER A 389 -43.90 -19.81 -10.98
C SER A 389 -43.89 -19.50 -12.49
N PRO A 390 -45.05 -19.65 -13.19
CA PRO A 390 -45.14 -19.29 -14.58
C PRO A 390 -44.80 -17.80 -14.84
N LEU A 391 -45.14 -16.92 -13.90
CA LEU A 391 -44.88 -15.50 -14.02
C LEU A 391 -43.39 -15.19 -13.88
N LEU A 392 -42.70 -15.82 -12.92
CA LEU A 392 -41.25 -15.75 -12.80
C LEU A 392 -40.56 -16.28 -14.06
N THR A 393 -40.98 -17.42 -14.54
CA THR A 393 -40.45 -18.05 -15.78
C THR A 393 -40.62 -17.08 -16.99
N GLN A 394 -41.78 -16.44 -17.11
CA GLN A 394 -42.02 -15.44 -18.20
C GLN A 394 -41.10 -14.24 -18.05
N PHE A 395 -40.92 -13.71 -16.84
CA PHE A 395 -40.01 -12.61 -16.55
C PHE A 395 -38.57 -12.95 -16.95
N LEU A 396 -38.06 -14.11 -16.46
CA LEU A 396 -36.70 -14.58 -16.73
C LEU A 396 -36.41 -14.77 -18.21
N ARG A 397 -37.35 -15.32 -18.97
CA ARG A 397 -37.24 -15.47 -20.43
C ARG A 397 -37.26 -14.11 -21.14
N THR A 398 -38.08 -13.18 -20.72
CA THR A 398 -38.14 -11.84 -21.30
C THR A 398 -36.82 -11.11 -21.13
N VAL A 399 -36.23 -11.12 -19.92
CA VAL A 399 -34.93 -10.46 -19.65
C VAL A 399 -33.74 -11.18 -20.28
N ASP A 400 -33.86 -12.49 -20.59
CA ASP A 400 -32.85 -13.26 -21.29
C ASP A 400 -32.84 -12.96 -22.79
N ILE A 401 -34.01 -12.91 -23.43
CA ILE A 401 -34.17 -12.66 -24.86
C ILE A 401 -33.94 -11.18 -25.21
N CYS A 402 -34.53 -10.26 -24.42
CA CYS A 402 -34.34 -8.82 -24.58
C CYS A 402 -33.04 -8.36 -23.93
N ASN A 403 -31.88 -8.80 -24.43
CA ASN A 403 -30.56 -8.62 -23.84
C ASN A 403 -29.45 -8.70 -24.89
N ASP A 404 -28.42 -7.90 -24.77
CA ASP A 404 -27.23 -7.86 -25.63
C ASP A 404 -25.98 -8.45 -24.99
N SER A 405 -26.03 -8.73 -23.69
CA SER A 405 -24.88 -9.27 -22.97
C SER A 405 -24.76 -10.78 -23.13
N THR A 406 -23.54 -11.27 -23.10
CA THR A 406 -23.22 -12.69 -23.07
C THR A 406 -22.45 -13.06 -21.81
N LEU A 407 -22.78 -14.22 -21.24
CA LEU A 407 -22.08 -14.79 -20.08
C LEU A 407 -21.07 -15.82 -20.58
N LYS A 408 -19.80 -15.72 -20.13
CA LYS A 408 -18.72 -16.63 -20.52
C LYS A 408 -17.85 -16.98 -19.33
N GLN A 409 -17.28 -18.18 -19.34
CA GLN A 409 -16.29 -18.63 -18.40
C GLN A 409 -14.89 -18.49 -19.03
N ASP A 410 -13.93 -17.93 -18.29
CA ASP A 410 -12.54 -17.81 -18.72
C ASP A 410 -11.78 -19.16 -18.61
N ALA A 411 -10.53 -19.20 -19.07
CA ALA A 411 -9.67 -20.38 -19.00
C ALA A 411 -9.33 -20.82 -17.56
N HIS A 412 -9.56 -19.96 -16.58
CA HIS A 412 -9.31 -20.21 -15.14
C HIS A 412 -10.57 -20.56 -14.38
N GLY A 413 -11.73 -20.66 -15.07
CA GLY A 413 -13.01 -21.02 -14.45
C GLY A 413 -13.80 -19.84 -13.87
N HIS A 414 -13.36 -18.58 -14.07
CA HIS A 414 -14.09 -17.41 -13.59
C HIS A 414 -15.17 -17.00 -14.62
N TRP A 415 -16.35 -16.68 -14.10
CA TRP A 415 -17.46 -16.19 -14.90
C TRP A 415 -17.35 -14.69 -15.11
N GLY A 416 -17.54 -14.26 -16.35
CA GLY A 416 -17.53 -12.87 -16.77
C GLY A 416 -18.61 -12.57 -17.79
N ILE A 417 -18.97 -11.30 -17.92
CA ILE A 417 -19.93 -10.81 -18.90
C ILE A 417 -19.22 -10.04 -20.03
N THR A 418 -19.80 -10.10 -21.24
CA THR A 418 -19.47 -9.18 -22.32
C THR A 418 -20.73 -8.39 -22.62
N GLY A 419 -20.67 -7.06 -22.49
CA GLY A 419 -21.82 -6.16 -22.59
C GLY A 419 -21.97 -5.24 -21.39
N GLY A 420 -23.10 -4.54 -21.25
CA GLY A 420 -23.38 -3.65 -20.15
C GLY A 420 -23.57 -4.38 -18.82
N PRO A 421 -23.13 -3.81 -17.67
CA PRO A 421 -23.30 -4.48 -16.36
C PRO A 421 -24.76 -4.73 -15.98
N THR A 422 -25.67 -3.86 -16.38
CA THR A 422 -27.12 -3.98 -16.11
C THR A 422 -27.73 -5.16 -16.89
N GLU A 423 -27.44 -5.23 -18.19
CA GLU A 423 -27.86 -6.35 -19.03
C GLU A 423 -27.19 -7.65 -18.59
N GLY A 424 -25.92 -7.60 -18.26
CA GLY A 424 -25.17 -8.73 -17.70
C GLY A 424 -25.81 -9.33 -16.45
N ALA A 425 -26.24 -8.48 -15.51
CA ALA A 425 -26.95 -8.91 -14.30
C ALA A 425 -28.25 -9.65 -14.62
N LEU A 426 -29.02 -9.19 -15.61
CA LEU A 426 -30.25 -9.85 -16.06
C LEU A 426 -29.94 -11.19 -16.77
N LYS A 427 -28.84 -11.26 -17.53
CA LYS A 427 -28.38 -12.49 -18.17
C LYS A 427 -27.99 -13.56 -17.15
N VAL A 428 -27.25 -13.15 -16.09
CA VAL A 428 -26.89 -14.02 -14.98
C VAL A 428 -28.13 -14.48 -14.20
N LEU A 429 -29.09 -13.58 -13.97
CA LEU A 429 -30.36 -13.90 -13.32
C LEU A 429 -31.09 -15.04 -14.09
N ALA A 430 -31.21 -14.91 -15.41
CA ALA A 430 -31.83 -15.92 -16.25
C ALA A 430 -31.06 -17.25 -16.23
N ALA A 431 -29.73 -17.20 -16.27
CA ALA A 431 -28.87 -18.38 -16.22
C ALA A 431 -28.97 -19.15 -14.88
N LYS A 432 -29.14 -18.45 -13.74
CA LYS A 432 -29.37 -19.07 -12.42
C LYS A 432 -30.63 -19.95 -12.35
N ALA A 433 -31.61 -19.68 -13.20
CA ALA A 433 -32.83 -20.43 -13.21
C ALA A 433 -32.73 -21.79 -13.92
N HIS A 434 -31.65 -22.04 -14.66
CA HIS A 434 -31.42 -23.28 -15.44
C HIS A 434 -32.63 -23.72 -16.28
N LEU A 435 -33.37 -22.75 -16.83
CA LEU A 435 -34.52 -23.02 -17.68
C LEU A 435 -34.06 -23.65 -19.02
N PRO A 436 -34.85 -24.58 -19.57
CA PRO A 436 -34.57 -25.12 -20.91
C PRO A 436 -34.49 -24.01 -21.96
N GLU A 437 -33.57 -24.13 -22.90
CA GLU A 437 -33.49 -23.20 -24.05
C GLU A 437 -34.84 -23.09 -24.76
N LEU A 438 -35.20 -21.84 -25.04
CA LEU A 438 -36.41 -21.53 -25.78
C LEU A 438 -36.03 -21.14 -27.21
N ALA A 439 -36.59 -21.85 -28.18
CA ALA A 439 -36.50 -21.45 -29.59
C ALA A 439 -37.30 -20.14 -29.77
N PHE A 440 -36.61 -19.03 -29.91
CA PHE A 440 -37.20 -17.72 -30.22
C PHE A 440 -36.57 -17.18 -31.49
N ASN A 441 -37.40 -16.99 -32.53
CA ASN A 441 -36.98 -16.48 -33.82
C ASN A 441 -37.07 -14.95 -33.80
N LEU A 442 -35.93 -14.27 -33.57
CA LEU A 442 -35.85 -12.82 -33.56
C LEU A 442 -36.14 -12.25 -34.97
N SER A 443 -37.09 -11.35 -35.10
CA SER A 443 -37.43 -10.68 -36.38
C SER A 443 -36.95 -9.23 -36.43
N SER A 444 -37.04 -8.48 -35.36
CA SER A 444 -36.61 -7.08 -35.29
C SER A 444 -36.19 -6.68 -33.87
N LYS A 445 -35.39 -5.59 -33.79
CA LYS A 445 -34.84 -5.14 -32.54
C LYS A 445 -34.62 -3.62 -32.49
N ILE A 446 -34.96 -2.98 -31.39
CA ILE A 446 -34.54 -1.62 -31.02
C ILE A 446 -33.46 -1.78 -29.92
N PRO A 447 -32.19 -1.41 -30.22
CA PRO A 447 -31.13 -1.44 -29.21
C PRO A 447 -31.41 -0.46 -28.05
N PHE A 448 -30.76 -0.64 -26.91
CA PHE A 448 -30.89 0.31 -25.78
C PHE A 448 -30.41 1.70 -26.21
N ASP A 449 -31.23 2.70 -25.95
CA ASP A 449 -30.90 4.09 -26.15
C ASP A 449 -31.17 4.87 -24.83
N SER A 450 -30.23 5.72 -24.42
CA SER A 450 -30.31 6.52 -23.20
C SER A 450 -31.42 7.58 -23.23
N LEU A 451 -31.84 8.02 -24.42
CA LEU A 451 -32.95 8.96 -24.62
C LEU A 451 -34.30 8.31 -24.31
N TYR A 452 -34.49 7.09 -24.82
CA TYR A 452 -35.71 6.31 -24.64
C TYR A 452 -35.69 5.44 -23.38
N LYS A 453 -34.51 5.13 -22.83
CA LYS A 453 -34.26 4.33 -21.62
C LYS A 453 -34.84 2.91 -21.66
N TYR A 454 -35.02 2.32 -22.82
CA TYR A 454 -35.45 0.93 -22.98
C TYR A 454 -34.82 0.29 -24.23
N MET A 455 -34.86 -1.04 -24.23
CA MET A 455 -34.57 -1.91 -25.37
C MET A 455 -35.81 -2.74 -25.69
N ALA A 456 -36.08 -3.02 -26.96
CA ALA A 456 -37.21 -3.82 -27.42
C ALA A 456 -36.80 -4.87 -28.44
N VAL A 457 -37.43 -6.04 -28.41
CA VAL A 457 -37.28 -7.10 -29.41
C VAL A 457 -38.63 -7.60 -29.86
N ALA A 458 -38.77 -7.87 -31.15
CA ALA A 458 -39.92 -8.55 -31.74
C ALA A 458 -39.46 -9.90 -32.28
N GLY A 459 -40.29 -10.92 -32.14
CA GLY A 459 -40.00 -12.27 -32.67
C GLY A 459 -41.13 -13.25 -32.43
N GLU A 460 -40.91 -14.48 -32.79
CA GLU A 460 -41.91 -15.55 -32.81
C GLU A 460 -41.48 -16.69 -31.87
N LYS A 461 -42.43 -17.16 -31.07
CA LYS A 461 -42.32 -18.30 -30.21
C LYS A 461 -43.44 -19.27 -30.49
N ASN A 462 -43.13 -20.53 -30.91
CA ASN A 462 -44.10 -21.56 -31.22
C ASN A 462 -45.23 -21.14 -32.17
N GLY A 463 -45.00 -20.22 -33.12
CA GLY A 463 -45.99 -19.70 -34.01
C GLY A 463 -46.78 -18.48 -33.52
N GLU A 464 -46.49 -17.99 -32.30
CA GLU A 464 -47.10 -16.77 -31.75
C GLU A 464 -46.08 -15.64 -31.78
N SER A 465 -46.46 -14.53 -32.43
CA SER A 465 -45.63 -13.33 -32.52
C SER A 465 -45.80 -12.48 -31.28
N GLN A 466 -44.70 -11.92 -30.73
CA GLN A 466 -44.68 -11.10 -29.53
C GLN A 466 -43.60 -10.02 -29.57
N ILE A 467 -43.83 -8.94 -28.82
CA ILE A 467 -42.86 -7.88 -28.57
C ILE A 467 -42.50 -7.93 -27.08
N MET A 468 -41.21 -7.85 -26.78
CA MET A 468 -40.67 -7.82 -25.40
C MET A 468 -39.88 -6.54 -25.19
N LEU A 469 -39.95 -5.95 -24.01
CA LEU A 469 -39.22 -4.76 -23.60
C LEU A 469 -38.48 -4.99 -22.27
N THR A 470 -37.30 -4.40 -22.16
CA THR A 470 -36.62 -4.19 -20.87
C THR A 470 -36.17 -2.75 -20.77
N GLY A 471 -36.30 -2.11 -19.61
CA GLY A 471 -35.92 -0.71 -19.47
C GLY A 471 -36.21 -0.10 -18.12
N ALA A 472 -36.11 1.25 -18.04
CA ALA A 472 -36.33 1.98 -16.82
C ALA A 472 -37.81 1.92 -16.39
N PRO A 473 -38.11 1.64 -15.10
CA PRO A 473 -39.49 1.48 -14.64
C PRO A 473 -40.36 2.74 -14.86
N ASP A 474 -39.78 3.94 -14.69
CA ASP A 474 -40.45 5.23 -14.91
C ASP A 474 -40.94 5.44 -16.35
N VAL A 475 -40.33 4.75 -17.29
CA VAL A 475 -40.72 4.75 -18.71
C VAL A 475 -41.70 3.61 -19.00
N LEU A 476 -41.40 2.38 -18.59
CA LEU A 476 -42.24 1.23 -18.87
C LEU A 476 -43.63 1.32 -18.20
N LEU A 477 -43.72 1.87 -16.98
CA LEU A 477 -45.01 2.13 -16.34
C LEU A 477 -45.91 3.07 -17.14
N LYS A 478 -45.38 4.01 -17.92
CA LYS A 478 -46.15 4.90 -18.80
C LYS A 478 -46.57 4.23 -20.11
N LEU A 479 -45.82 3.27 -20.58
CA LEU A 479 -46.10 2.51 -21.81
C LEU A 479 -47.10 1.37 -21.57
N CYS A 480 -47.14 0.81 -20.31
CA CYS A 480 -47.99 -0.32 -19.96
C CYS A 480 -49.36 0.15 -19.48
N GLN A 481 -50.42 -0.44 -20.05
CA GLN A 481 -51.81 -0.27 -19.57
C GLN A 481 -52.25 -1.45 -18.68
N PHE A 482 -51.58 -2.56 -18.75
CA PHE A 482 -51.88 -3.81 -18.07
C PHE A 482 -50.67 -4.33 -17.29
N GLN A 483 -50.92 -5.18 -16.30
CA GLN A 483 -49.94 -5.98 -15.60
C GLN A 483 -50.28 -7.46 -15.75
N GLN A 484 -49.23 -8.30 -15.81
CA GLN A 484 -49.38 -9.75 -15.87
C GLN A 484 -49.63 -10.32 -14.47
N THR A 485 -50.66 -11.13 -14.34
CA THR A 485 -50.94 -11.93 -13.13
C THR A 485 -51.02 -13.41 -13.50
N PRO A 486 -51.03 -14.35 -12.52
CA PRO A 486 -51.29 -15.77 -12.79
C PRO A 486 -52.62 -16.04 -13.50
N ALA A 487 -53.62 -15.18 -13.34
CA ALA A 487 -54.94 -15.29 -13.98
C ALA A 487 -55.02 -14.64 -15.37
N GLY A 488 -53.93 -13.98 -15.83
CA GLY A 488 -53.86 -13.26 -17.09
C GLY A 488 -53.54 -11.78 -16.90
N ALA A 489 -53.64 -10.97 -17.99
CA ALA A 489 -53.43 -9.54 -17.96
C ALA A 489 -54.63 -8.78 -17.32
N VAL A 490 -54.34 -7.94 -16.33
CA VAL A 490 -55.30 -7.08 -15.62
C VAL A 490 -54.85 -5.60 -15.73
N PRO A 491 -55.74 -4.63 -15.53
CA PRO A 491 -55.34 -3.22 -15.51
C PRO A 491 -54.16 -2.97 -14.57
N LEU A 492 -53.25 -2.08 -14.96
CA LEU A 492 -52.03 -1.77 -14.20
C LEU A 492 -52.35 -1.10 -12.85
N ASP A 493 -51.85 -1.64 -11.75
CA ASP A 493 -51.91 -1.04 -10.41
C ASP A 493 -50.71 -0.14 -10.17
N HIS A 494 -50.81 1.12 -10.56
CA HIS A 494 -49.72 2.10 -10.42
C HIS A 494 -49.24 2.23 -8.95
N ALA A 495 -50.19 2.23 -8.00
CA ALA A 495 -49.86 2.43 -6.60
C ALA A 495 -49.00 1.31 -6.02
N TYR A 496 -49.29 0.04 -6.38
CA TYR A 496 -48.48 -1.10 -6.00
C TYR A 496 -47.04 -0.99 -6.53
N TRP A 497 -46.90 -0.72 -7.84
CA TRP A 497 -45.56 -0.68 -8.48
C TRP A 497 -44.72 0.53 -8.01
N GLU A 498 -45.30 1.70 -7.89
CA GLU A 498 -44.64 2.90 -7.39
C GLU A 498 -44.18 2.72 -5.94
N SER A 499 -45.01 2.11 -5.08
CA SER A 499 -44.65 1.79 -3.71
C SER A 499 -43.47 0.79 -3.64
N ALA A 500 -43.53 -0.27 -4.46
CA ALA A 500 -42.46 -1.29 -4.51
C ALA A 500 -41.15 -0.68 -5.05
N ILE A 501 -41.21 0.14 -6.11
CA ILE A 501 -40.02 0.84 -6.63
C ILE A 501 -39.42 1.73 -5.54
N THR A 502 -40.21 2.51 -4.85
CA THR A 502 -39.75 3.44 -3.80
C THR A 502 -39.11 2.67 -2.65
N GLN A 503 -39.72 1.58 -2.20
CA GLN A 503 -39.18 0.73 -1.14
C GLN A 503 -37.80 0.19 -1.53
N TYR A 504 -37.70 -0.54 -2.64
CA TYR A 504 -36.45 -1.21 -3.05
C TYR A 504 -35.37 -0.25 -3.55
N ALA A 505 -35.76 0.90 -4.12
CA ALA A 505 -34.82 1.98 -4.42
C ALA A 505 -34.21 2.59 -3.14
N SER A 506 -34.99 2.72 -2.07
CA SER A 506 -34.49 3.18 -0.76
C SER A 506 -33.55 2.16 -0.09
N GLU A 507 -33.62 0.88 -0.47
CA GLU A 507 -32.67 -0.17 -0.12
C GLU A 507 -31.39 -0.16 -0.99
N GLY A 508 -31.26 0.81 -1.89
CA GLY A 508 -30.08 0.99 -2.77
C GLY A 508 -30.11 0.15 -4.03
N LEU A 509 -31.23 -0.49 -4.38
CA LEU A 509 -31.34 -1.29 -5.59
C LEU A 509 -31.63 -0.42 -6.83
N ARG A 510 -30.92 -0.66 -7.90
CA ARG A 510 -31.22 -0.14 -9.22
C ARG A 510 -32.31 -1.00 -9.86
N MET A 511 -33.39 -0.36 -10.31
CA MET A 511 -34.58 -1.06 -10.79
C MET A 511 -34.60 -1.13 -12.32
N VAL A 512 -34.94 -2.31 -12.88
CA VAL A 512 -35.18 -2.53 -14.32
C VAL A 512 -36.49 -3.30 -14.50
N ALA A 513 -37.41 -2.76 -15.30
CA ALA A 513 -38.70 -3.37 -15.60
C ALA A 513 -38.65 -4.23 -16.88
N ALA A 514 -39.53 -5.23 -16.94
CA ALA A 514 -39.77 -6.05 -18.12
C ALA A 514 -41.27 -6.04 -18.47
N ALA A 515 -41.55 -5.88 -19.76
CA ALA A 515 -42.90 -5.87 -20.31
C ALA A 515 -42.96 -6.66 -21.61
N TRP A 516 -44.16 -7.05 -22.01
CA TRP A 516 -44.43 -7.76 -23.25
C TRP A 516 -45.79 -7.41 -23.82
N LYS A 517 -46.03 -7.77 -25.09
CA LYS A 517 -47.36 -7.87 -25.67
C LYS A 517 -47.43 -8.90 -26.78
N PRO A 518 -48.56 -9.61 -26.95
CA PRO A 518 -48.80 -10.43 -28.15
C PRO A 518 -49.09 -9.54 -29.37
N VAL A 519 -48.76 -10.00 -30.54
CA VAL A 519 -49.08 -9.35 -31.79
C VAL A 519 -49.61 -10.38 -32.80
N ASP A 520 -50.66 -10.02 -33.56
CA ASP A 520 -51.35 -10.97 -34.43
C ASP A 520 -50.55 -11.37 -35.66
N GLN A 521 -49.53 -10.56 -36.05
CA GLN A 521 -48.69 -10.79 -37.23
C GLN A 521 -47.21 -10.57 -36.89
N PRO A 522 -46.27 -11.25 -37.58
CA PRO A 522 -44.85 -11.01 -37.42
C PRO A 522 -44.47 -9.55 -37.74
N VAL A 523 -43.74 -8.91 -36.79
CA VAL A 523 -43.26 -7.53 -36.97
C VAL A 523 -41.93 -7.57 -37.70
N ALA A 524 -41.96 -7.12 -38.98
CA ALA A 524 -40.76 -7.13 -39.84
C ALA A 524 -39.76 -5.98 -39.48
N ALA A 525 -40.28 -4.82 -39.02
CA ALA A 525 -39.47 -3.69 -38.54
C ALA A 525 -40.18 -3.07 -37.35
N LEU A 526 -39.55 -3.14 -36.14
CA LEU A 526 -40.09 -2.58 -34.92
C LEU A 526 -39.75 -1.09 -34.81
N ASP A 527 -40.77 -0.25 -34.49
CA ASP A 527 -40.59 1.17 -34.31
C ASP A 527 -41.22 1.65 -32.96
N HIS A 528 -40.79 2.78 -32.44
CA HIS A 528 -41.22 3.34 -31.15
C HIS A 528 -42.73 3.56 -31.03
N PRO A 529 -43.49 4.03 -32.03
CA PRO A 529 -44.93 4.17 -31.92
C PRO A 529 -45.68 2.87 -31.63
N GLU A 530 -45.15 1.71 -32.07
CA GLU A 530 -45.78 0.40 -31.87
C GLU A 530 -45.78 0.00 -30.39
N LEU A 531 -44.89 0.57 -29.58
CA LEU A 531 -44.73 0.31 -28.14
C LEU A 531 -45.67 1.16 -27.28
N SER A 532 -46.35 2.14 -27.85
CA SER A 532 -47.16 3.10 -27.08
C SER A 532 -48.48 2.55 -26.56
N HIS A 533 -48.94 1.38 -27.03
CA HIS A 533 -50.23 0.81 -26.64
C HIS A 533 -50.17 -0.72 -26.50
N GLY A 534 -51.02 -1.21 -25.55
CA GLY A 534 -51.23 -2.65 -25.34
C GLY A 534 -50.10 -3.38 -24.63
N MET A 535 -49.11 -2.68 -24.04
CA MET A 535 -48.04 -3.29 -23.29
C MET A 535 -48.54 -3.78 -21.93
N VAL A 536 -48.02 -4.96 -21.52
CA VAL A 536 -48.33 -5.63 -20.27
C VAL A 536 -47.05 -5.72 -19.43
N LEU A 537 -47.01 -5.09 -18.27
CA LEU A 537 -45.90 -5.16 -17.34
C LEU A 537 -45.84 -6.58 -16.75
N ILE A 538 -44.67 -7.23 -16.81
CA ILE A 538 -44.47 -8.56 -16.21
C ILE A 538 -43.96 -8.42 -14.77
N GLY A 539 -42.94 -7.57 -14.58
CA GLY A 539 -42.29 -7.37 -13.29
C GLY A 539 -41.12 -6.44 -13.34
N ILE A 540 -40.48 -6.30 -12.21
CA ILE A 540 -39.32 -5.41 -12.00
C ILE A 540 -38.20 -6.17 -11.27
N ALA A 541 -36.98 -6.11 -11.79
CA ALA A 541 -35.77 -6.61 -11.13
C ALA A 541 -35.08 -5.48 -10.37
N GLY A 542 -34.73 -5.73 -9.12
CA GLY A 542 -33.88 -4.86 -8.30
C GLY A 542 -32.46 -5.44 -8.21
N MET A 543 -31.46 -4.65 -8.60
CA MET A 543 -30.05 -5.09 -8.66
C MET A 543 -29.13 -4.10 -7.98
N MET A 544 -27.99 -4.60 -7.50
CA MET A 544 -26.94 -3.78 -6.90
C MET A 544 -25.57 -4.39 -7.14
N ASP A 545 -24.53 -3.59 -6.94
CA ASP A 545 -23.14 -4.06 -6.80
C ASP A 545 -22.91 -4.41 -5.31
N PRO A 546 -22.86 -5.71 -4.92
CA PRO A 546 -22.86 -6.10 -3.53
C PRO A 546 -21.52 -5.82 -2.85
N PRO A 547 -21.52 -5.54 -1.52
CA PRO A 547 -20.31 -5.48 -0.73
C PRO A 547 -19.52 -6.80 -0.76
N ARG A 548 -18.20 -6.69 -0.77
CA ARG A 548 -17.32 -7.86 -0.58
C ARG A 548 -17.45 -8.40 0.83
N PRO A 549 -17.67 -9.71 1.05
CA PRO A 549 -17.75 -10.28 2.39
C PRO A 549 -16.51 -10.02 3.23
N GLU A 550 -15.32 -10.08 2.61
CA GLU A 550 -14.03 -9.82 3.25
C GLU A 550 -13.88 -8.36 3.67
N ALA A 551 -14.46 -7.42 2.91
CA ALA A 551 -14.45 -6.00 3.25
C ALA A 551 -15.28 -5.72 4.51
N ILE A 552 -16.43 -6.37 4.68
CA ILE A 552 -17.28 -6.23 5.88
C ILE A 552 -16.47 -6.62 7.14
N VAL A 553 -15.80 -7.78 7.10
CA VAL A 553 -14.97 -8.27 8.21
C VAL A 553 -13.81 -7.31 8.48
N ALA A 554 -13.10 -6.88 7.44
CA ALA A 554 -11.94 -6.00 7.55
C ALA A 554 -12.30 -4.59 8.06
N ILE A 555 -13.45 -4.04 7.67
CA ILE A 555 -13.97 -2.77 8.22
C ILE A 555 -14.23 -2.92 9.72
N GLY A 556 -14.85 -4.01 10.15
CA GLY A 556 -15.06 -4.31 11.57
C GLY A 556 -13.74 -4.40 12.35
N GLU A 557 -12.70 -5.03 11.78
CA GLU A 557 -11.35 -5.07 12.38
C GLU A 557 -10.71 -3.67 12.47
N CYS A 558 -10.85 -2.85 11.43
CA CYS A 558 -10.36 -1.46 11.42
C CYS A 558 -11.04 -0.63 12.51
N GLN A 559 -12.36 -0.74 12.65
CA GLN A 559 -13.12 -0.02 13.68
C GLN A 559 -12.73 -0.46 15.10
N GLN A 560 -12.54 -1.77 15.33
CA GLN A 560 -12.01 -2.27 16.61
C GLN A 560 -10.60 -1.75 16.91
N ALA A 561 -9.83 -1.48 15.86
CA ALA A 561 -8.50 -0.90 15.94
C ALA A 561 -8.53 0.64 16.11
N GLY A 562 -9.71 1.26 16.23
CA GLY A 562 -9.91 2.70 16.35
C GLY A 562 -9.68 3.46 15.03
N ILE A 563 -9.70 2.78 13.87
CA ILE A 563 -9.53 3.37 12.56
C ILE A 563 -10.92 3.63 11.97
N ARG A 564 -11.19 4.87 11.58
CA ARG A 564 -12.44 5.23 10.92
C ARG A 564 -12.35 4.93 9.43
N VAL A 565 -13.34 4.22 8.92
CA VAL A 565 -13.46 3.98 7.48
C VAL A 565 -14.52 4.91 6.91
N LYS A 566 -14.15 5.67 5.88
CA LYS A 566 -15.02 6.61 5.17
C LYS A 566 -15.19 6.14 3.72
N MET A 567 -16.42 6.10 3.27
CA MET A 567 -16.77 5.76 1.89
C MET A 567 -16.99 7.02 1.08
N ILE A 568 -16.30 7.13 -0.05
CA ILE A 568 -16.39 8.27 -0.97
C ILE A 568 -16.79 7.71 -2.33
N THR A 569 -17.93 8.17 -2.89
CA THR A 569 -18.48 7.61 -4.15
C THR A 569 -19.14 8.65 -5.02
N GLY A 570 -19.16 8.38 -6.34
CA GLY A 570 -19.98 9.13 -7.31
C GLY A 570 -21.46 8.74 -7.32
N ASP A 571 -21.87 7.69 -6.58
CA ASP A 571 -23.24 7.19 -6.54
C ASP A 571 -24.21 8.16 -5.87
N HIS A 572 -25.50 7.90 -6.08
CA HIS A 572 -26.59 8.56 -5.37
C HIS A 572 -26.51 8.32 -3.87
N GLN A 573 -27.02 9.28 -3.10
CA GLN A 573 -26.97 9.27 -1.64
C GLN A 573 -27.64 8.04 -1.03
N GLU A 574 -28.80 7.66 -1.51
CA GLU A 574 -29.57 6.51 -1.02
C GLU A 574 -28.80 5.18 -1.24
N THR A 575 -28.21 5.00 -2.42
CA THR A 575 -27.39 3.83 -2.74
C THR A 575 -26.14 3.78 -1.86
N ALA A 576 -25.47 4.92 -1.67
CA ALA A 576 -24.29 5.01 -0.82
C ALA A 576 -24.63 4.68 0.65
N MET A 577 -25.75 5.19 1.16
CA MET A 577 -26.23 4.88 2.51
C MET A 577 -26.55 3.39 2.70
N ALA A 578 -27.26 2.79 1.74
CA ALA A 578 -27.61 1.36 1.80
C ALA A 578 -26.36 0.47 1.84
N ILE A 579 -25.39 0.73 0.98
CA ILE A 579 -24.12 -0.01 0.94
C ILE A 579 -23.29 0.25 2.21
N GLY A 580 -23.24 1.51 2.68
CA GLY A 580 -22.56 1.86 3.93
C GLY A 580 -23.14 1.12 5.13
N LYS A 581 -24.47 0.97 5.20
CA LYS A 581 -25.16 0.17 6.22
C LYS A 581 -24.77 -1.31 6.17
N MET A 582 -24.71 -1.91 4.97
CA MET A 582 -24.29 -3.29 4.79
C MET A 582 -22.82 -3.51 5.18
N LEU A 583 -21.96 -2.54 4.95
CA LEU A 583 -20.54 -2.56 5.30
C LEU A 583 -20.29 -2.22 6.77
N GLY A 584 -21.29 -1.73 7.51
CA GLY A 584 -21.13 -1.25 8.89
C GLY A 584 -20.33 0.05 8.98
N ILE A 585 -20.30 0.88 7.91
CA ILE A 585 -19.61 2.17 7.90
C ILE A 585 -20.51 3.22 8.54
N GLY A 586 -20.03 3.82 9.64
CA GLY A 586 -20.59 4.99 10.31
C GLY A 586 -22.02 4.81 10.85
N ASN A 587 -22.61 5.92 11.30
CA ASN A 587 -24.06 6.03 11.47
C ASN A 587 -24.65 6.22 10.07
N SER A 588 -25.21 5.15 9.51
CA SER A 588 -25.75 5.09 8.15
C SER A 588 -26.85 6.13 7.84
N GLU A 589 -27.28 6.91 8.83
CA GLU A 589 -28.27 7.97 8.68
C GLU A 589 -27.64 9.32 8.28
N ASN A 590 -26.30 9.49 8.39
CA ASN A 590 -25.61 10.75 8.11
C ASN A 590 -24.65 10.61 6.93
N SER A 591 -25.15 10.89 5.74
CA SER A 591 -24.32 11.08 4.55
C SER A 591 -24.36 12.54 4.08
N ILE A 592 -23.36 12.96 3.34
CA ILE A 592 -23.25 14.29 2.75
C ILE A 592 -22.98 14.18 1.25
N THR A 593 -23.53 15.11 0.47
CA THR A 593 -23.37 15.12 -0.99
C THR A 593 -22.24 16.04 -1.45
N GLY A 594 -21.69 15.79 -2.65
CA GLY A 594 -20.71 16.66 -3.28
C GLY A 594 -21.22 18.10 -3.47
N TYR A 595 -22.50 18.28 -3.75
CA TYR A 595 -23.14 19.61 -3.85
C TYR A 595 -23.03 20.38 -2.54
N GLU A 596 -23.30 19.75 -1.39
CA GLU A 596 -23.15 20.38 -0.08
C GLU A 596 -21.69 20.68 0.24
N LEU A 597 -20.76 19.77 -0.11
CA LEU A 597 -19.32 19.98 0.09
C LEU A 597 -18.76 21.15 -0.71
N GLU A 598 -19.29 21.40 -1.93
CA GLU A 598 -18.85 22.49 -2.79
C GLU A 598 -19.14 23.86 -2.20
N HIS A 599 -20.26 23.99 -1.45
CA HIS A 599 -20.70 25.24 -0.84
C HIS A 599 -20.13 25.50 0.56
N MET A 600 -19.30 24.57 1.09
CA MET A 600 -18.65 24.70 2.40
C MET A 600 -17.34 25.45 2.32
N ASP A 601 -17.13 26.35 3.29
CA ASP A 601 -15.80 26.88 3.57
C ASP A 601 -14.88 25.83 4.24
N ASP A 602 -13.58 26.10 4.34
CA ASP A 602 -12.60 25.15 4.87
C ASP A 602 -12.86 24.78 6.35
N ALA A 603 -13.43 25.68 7.15
CA ALA A 603 -13.76 25.42 8.55
C ALA A 603 -14.97 24.50 8.69
N GLN A 604 -15.98 24.68 7.84
CA GLN A 604 -17.16 23.83 7.75
C GLN A 604 -16.76 22.44 7.20
N LEU A 605 -15.91 22.42 6.16
CA LEU A 605 -15.41 21.18 5.56
C LEU A 605 -14.64 20.33 6.57
N ARG A 606 -13.78 20.92 7.41
CA ARG A 606 -13.08 20.18 8.48
C ARG A 606 -14.04 19.53 9.46
N LYS A 607 -15.10 20.23 9.86
CA LYS A 607 -16.13 19.66 10.74
C LYS A 607 -16.89 18.53 10.06
N ALA A 608 -17.31 18.74 8.81
CA ALA A 608 -18.02 17.73 8.02
C ALA A 608 -17.15 16.50 7.77
N ALA A 609 -15.89 16.67 7.43
CA ALA A 609 -14.94 15.57 7.20
C ALA A 609 -14.76 14.69 8.44
N VAL A 610 -14.83 15.26 9.66
CA VAL A 610 -14.81 14.48 10.91
C VAL A 610 -16.18 13.88 11.22
N GLN A 611 -17.26 14.57 10.97
CA GLN A 611 -18.62 14.17 11.37
C GLN A 611 -19.17 13.02 10.52
N PHE A 612 -19.06 13.13 9.18
CA PHE A 612 -19.65 12.20 8.22
C PHE A 612 -18.67 11.08 7.82
N ASP A 613 -19.20 9.89 7.54
CA ASP A 613 -18.42 8.75 7.05
C ASP A 613 -18.84 8.28 5.64
N ILE A 614 -19.92 8.83 5.09
CA ILE A 614 -20.43 8.53 3.73
C ILE A 614 -20.51 9.83 2.93
N PHE A 615 -19.79 9.88 1.82
CA PHE A 615 -19.73 11.02 0.91
C PHE A 615 -20.22 10.58 -0.47
N ALA A 616 -21.38 11.08 -0.89
CA ALA A 616 -22.07 10.69 -2.12
C ALA A 616 -21.96 11.76 -3.22
N ARG A 617 -22.04 11.39 -4.49
CA ARG A 617 -21.93 12.29 -5.66
C ARG A 617 -20.70 13.20 -5.61
N THR A 618 -19.58 12.66 -5.18
CA THR A 618 -18.31 13.40 -5.07
C THR A 618 -17.59 13.50 -6.39
N SER A 619 -16.95 14.64 -6.63
CA SER A 619 -15.98 14.85 -7.71
C SER A 619 -14.55 14.52 -7.24
N PRO A 620 -13.58 14.39 -8.16
CA PRO A 620 -12.16 14.24 -7.81
C PRO A 620 -11.61 15.36 -6.93
N GLU A 621 -12.05 16.59 -7.15
CA GLU A 621 -11.67 17.75 -6.35
C GLU A 621 -12.16 17.63 -4.90
N HIS A 622 -13.40 17.13 -4.71
CA HIS A 622 -13.94 16.87 -3.37
C HIS A 622 -13.09 15.83 -2.62
N LYS A 623 -12.62 14.76 -3.29
CA LYS A 623 -11.72 13.75 -2.71
C LYS A 623 -10.44 14.40 -2.17
N LEU A 624 -9.80 15.27 -2.95
CA LEU A 624 -8.58 15.98 -2.55
C LEU A 624 -8.83 16.93 -1.37
N ARG A 625 -9.93 17.72 -1.40
CA ARG A 625 -10.31 18.64 -0.33
C ARG A 625 -10.60 17.92 0.99
N LEU A 626 -11.29 16.78 0.94
CA LEU A 626 -11.57 15.93 2.10
C LEU A 626 -10.29 15.39 2.74
N VAL A 627 -9.34 14.88 1.94
CA VAL A 627 -8.06 14.40 2.43
C VAL A 627 -7.30 15.52 3.16
N LYS A 628 -7.20 16.71 2.56
CA LYS A 628 -6.55 17.89 3.19
C LYS A 628 -7.24 18.28 4.49
N ALA A 629 -8.56 18.36 4.49
CA ALA A 629 -9.34 18.72 5.67
C ALA A 629 -9.13 17.75 6.84
N LEU A 630 -9.06 16.44 6.57
CA LEU A 630 -8.76 15.41 7.57
C LEU A 630 -7.32 15.52 8.10
N GLN A 631 -6.34 15.77 7.22
CA GLN A 631 -4.95 15.98 7.63
C GLN A 631 -4.78 17.22 8.54
N GLU A 632 -5.49 18.31 8.24
CA GLU A 632 -5.48 19.51 9.07
C GLU A 632 -6.08 19.31 10.47
N THR A 633 -6.94 18.31 10.67
CA THR A 633 -7.43 17.90 12.00
C THR A 633 -6.46 16.98 12.75
N GLY A 634 -5.31 16.65 12.14
CA GLY A 634 -4.26 15.80 12.75
C GLY A 634 -4.44 14.31 12.47
N GLU A 635 -5.38 13.92 11.59
CA GLU A 635 -5.59 12.53 11.20
C GLU A 635 -4.50 12.04 10.22
N ILE A 636 -4.16 10.77 10.31
CA ILE A 636 -3.30 10.08 9.35
C ILE A 636 -4.19 9.35 8.35
N VAL A 637 -4.24 9.90 7.16
CA VAL A 637 -5.21 9.52 6.13
C VAL A 637 -4.61 8.55 5.14
N GLY A 638 -5.24 7.36 5.00
CA GLY A 638 -5.10 6.48 3.84
C GLY A 638 -6.18 6.81 2.81
N MET A 639 -5.81 6.89 1.53
CA MET A 639 -6.76 7.11 0.44
C MET A 639 -6.61 6.02 -0.61
N THR A 640 -7.73 5.34 -0.96
CA THR A 640 -7.74 4.36 -2.06
C THR A 640 -8.27 4.99 -3.34
N GLY A 641 -7.82 4.51 -4.48
CA GLY A 641 -8.34 4.88 -5.79
C GLY A 641 -7.84 3.97 -6.89
N ASP A 642 -8.57 3.94 -8.01
CA ASP A 642 -8.24 3.16 -9.20
C ASP A 642 -8.15 4.02 -10.47
N GLY A 643 -8.83 5.16 -10.50
CA GLY A 643 -8.90 6.08 -11.62
C GLY A 643 -7.83 7.17 -11.61
N VAL A 644 -7.51 7.69 -12.78
CA VAL A 644 -6.61 8.85 -12.95
C VAL A 644 -7.05 10.04 -12.09
N ASN A 645 -8.35 10.21 -11.95
CA ASN A 645 -8.97 11.28 -11.17
C ASN A 645 -8.68 11.21 -9.66
N ASP A 646 -8.25 10.05 -9.17
CA ASP A 646 -7.90 9.82 -7.77
C ASP A 646 -6.43 10.16 -7.46
N ALA A 647 -5.58 10.21 -8.48
CA ALA A 647 -4.14 10.41 -8.32
C ALA A 647 -3.75 11.65 -7.48
N PRO A 648 -4.39 12.82 -7.62
CA PRO A 648 -4.10 13.98 -6.76
C PRO A 648 -4.42 13.71 -5.29
N ALA A 649 -5.53 13.05 -4.99
CA ALA A 649 -5.95 12.70 -3.63
C ALA A 649 -5.03 11.62 -3.02
N LEU A 650 -4.62 10.62 -3.81
CA LEU A 650 -3.66 9.60 -3.39
C LEU A 650 -2.30 10.22 -3.04
N LYS A 651 -1.78 11.10 -3.90
CA LYS A 651 -0.50 11.78 -3.68
C LYS A 651 -0.53 12.71 -2.46
N GLN A 652 -1.68 13.33 -2.18
CA GLN A 652 -1.87 14.20 -1.01
C GLN A 652 -1.98 13.40 0.29
N ALA A 653 -2.58 12.21 0.27
CA ALA A 653 -2.77 11.38 1.46
C ALA A 653 -1.43 11.03 2.14
N ASN A 654 -1.50 10.68 3.44
CA ASN A 654 -0.33 10.17 4.16
C ASN A 654 0.09 8.79 3.63
N VAL A 655 -0.88 8.03 3.13
CA VAL A 655 -0.67 6.76 2.41
C VAL A 655 -1.63 6.71 1.22
N GLY A 656 -1.12 6.90 0.03
CA GLY A 656 -1.86 6.64 -1.21
C GLY A 656 -1.88 5.14 -1.51
N ILE A 657 -3.07 4.59 -1.82
CA ILE A 657 -3.30 3.16 -2.03
C ILE A 657 -3.95 2.96 -3.40
N ALA A 658 -3.24 2.34 -4.33
CA ALA A 658 -3.76 2.05 -5.67
C ALA A 658 -4.23 0.60 -5.80
N MET A 659 -5.23 0.38 -6.67
CA MET A 659 -5.63 -0.94 -7.12
C MET A 659 -4.59 -1.51 -8.09
N GLY A 660 -4.28 -2.80 -7.99
CA GLY A 660 -3.27 -3.47 -8.82
C GLY A 660 -3.82 -3.98 -10.15
N ILE A 661 -5.05 -4.50 -10.14
CA ILE A 661 -5.73 -5.06 -11.32
C ILE A 661 -6.41 -3.93 -12.12
N LYS A 662 -7.27 -3.15 -11.47
CA LYS A 662 -8.08 -2.09 -12.10
C LYS A 662 -7.38 -0.75 -12.14
N GLY A 663 -6.41 -0.50 -11.24
CA GLY A 663 -5.73 0.78 -11.11
C GLY A 663 -4.97 1.16 -12.38
N THR A 664 -5.10 2.43 -12.79
CA THR A 664 -4.32 3.00 -13.89
C THR A 664 -2.85 3.12 -13.50
N GLU A 665 -1.92 3.11 -14.46
CA GLU A 665 -0.48 3.23 -14.15
C GLU A 665 -0.18 4.52 -13.39
N VAL A 666 -0.88 5.60 -13.73
CA VAL A 666 -0.76 6.89 -13.03
C VAL A 666 -1.16 6.78 -11.57
N THR A 667 -2.26 6.09 -11.30
CA THR A 667 -2.71 5.85 -9.93
C THR A 667 -1.70 5.01 -9.18
N LYS A 668 -1.18 3.95 -9.81
CA LYS A 668 -0.12 3.11 -9.25
C LYS A 668 1.17 3.89 -9.02
N GLU A 669 1.56 4.80 -9.93
CA GLU A 669 2.75 5.65 -9.77
C GLU A 669 2.58 6.71 -8.68
N SER A 670 1.39 7.24 -8.50
CA SER A 670 1.08 8.23 -7.47
C SER A 670 0.94 7.62 -6.07
N ALA A 671 0.73 6.31 -5.98
CA ALA A 671 0.48 5.61 -4.73
C ALA A 671 1.77 5.20 -4.01
N ASP A 672 1.68 5.08 -2.68
CA ASP A 672 2.72 4.53 -1.80
C ASP A 672 2.59 3.02 -1.62
N MET A 673 1.37 2.48 -1.82
CA MET A 673 1.04 1.06 -1.72
C MET A 673 0.12 0.63 -2.87
N ILE A 674 0.32 -0.60 -3.38
CA ILE A 674 -0.51 -1.21 -4.42
C ILE A 674 -1.10 -2.50 -3.90
N LEU A 675 -2.42 -2.68 -4.07
CA LEU A 675 -3.16 -3.89 -3.72
C LEU A 675 -3.22 -4.83 -4.92
N VAL A 676 -2.48 -5.93 -4.89
CA VAL A 676 -2.40 -6.89 -6.02
C VAL A 676 -3.75 -7.56 -6.31
N ASP A 677 -4.63 -7.64 -5.33
CA ASP A 677 -5.94 -8.32 -5.39
C ASP A 677 -7.14 -7.36 -5.36
N ASP A 678 -6.91 -6.06 -5.42
CA ASP A 678 -7.94 -5.01 -5.33
C ASP A 678 -8.88 -5.19 -4.11
N ASN A 679 -8.39 -5.76 -3.01
CA ASN A 679 -9.21 -6.13 -1.86
C ASN A 679 -8.92 -5.24 -0.65
N PHE A 680 -9.97 -4.63 -0.09
CA PHE A 680 -9.87 -3.79 1.12
C PHE A 680 -9.30 -4.55 2.33
N ALA A 681 -9.55 -5.87 2.45
CA ALA A 681 -9.00 -6.69 3.55
C ALA A 681 -7.47 -6.69 3.58
N THR A 682 -6.83 -6.53 2.42
CA THR A 682 -5.37 -6.41 2.30
C THR A 682 -4.86 -5.13 2.98
N ILE A 683 -5.65 -4.05 3.01
CA ILE A 683 -5.30 -2.81 3.74
C ILE A 683 -5.26 -3.07 5.25
N ALA A 684 -6.28 -3.76 5.80
CA ALA A 684 -6.31 -4.09 7.22
C ALA A 684 -5.10 -4.95 7.64
N ASN A 685 -4.70 -5.91 6.79
CA ASN A 685 -3.50 -6.71 6.99
C ASN A 685 -2.22 -5.85 6.93
N ALA A 686 -2.12 -4.91 5.99
CA ALA A 686 -0.99 -3.99 5.89
C ALA A 686 -0.88 -3.08 7.13
N VAL A 687 -2.00 -2.59 7.66
CA VAL A 687 -2.03 -1.84 8.92
C VAL A 687 -1.54 -2.69 10.10
N ARG A 688 -2.00 -3.95 10.20
CA ARG A 688 -1.55 -4.89 11.24
C ARG A 688 -0.03 -5.09 11.19
N GLU A 689 0.51 -5.30 10.00
CA GLU A 689 1.95 -5.45 9.79
C GLU A 689 2.72 -4.14 10.07
N GLY A 690 2.19 -2.99 9.68
CA GLY A 690 2.77 -1.68 10.00
C GLY A 690 2.87 -1.44 11.52
N ARG A 691 1.82 -1.79 12.27
CA ARG A 691 1.82 -1.73 13.74
C ARG A 691 2.84 -2.70 14.36
N ARG A 692 2.95 -3.93 13.83
CA ARG A 692 3.97 -4.91 14.25
C ARG A 692 5.38 -4.37 14.05
N VAL A 693 5.65 -3.79 12.88
CA VAL A 693 6.95 -3.20 12.54
C VAL A 693 7.30 -2.07 13.50
N TYR A 694 6.37 -1.17 13.79
CA TYR A 694 6.58 -0.09 14.74
C TYR A 694 6.82 -0.60 16.16
N ASP A 695 6.05 -1.59 16.63
CA ASP A 695 6.24 -2.20 17.94
C ASP A 695 7.63 -2.84 18.08
N ASN A 696 8.08 -3.59 17.05
CA ASN A 696 9.41 -4.20 17.03
C ASN A 696 10.52 -3.14 17.04
N LEU A 697 10.30 -2.04 16.34
CA LEU A 697 11.22 -0.91 16.32
C LEU A 697 11.31 -0.24 17.71
N LYS A 698 10.17 0.00 18.37
CA LYS A 698 10.13 0.54 19.73
C LYS A 698 10.83 -0.42 20.73
N LYS A 699 10.59 -1.74 20.63
CA LYS A 699 11.26 -2.76 21.44
C LYS A 699 12.78 -2.73 21.25
N THR A 700 13.24 -2.56 20.04
CA THR A 700 14.67 -2.45 19.70
C THR A 700 15.31 -1.19 20.27
N ILE A 701 14.64 -0.05 20.18
CA ILE A 701 15.12 1.21 20.81
C ILE A 701 15.19 1.05 22.33
N LEU A 702 14.15 0.47 22.95
CA LEU A 702 14.12 0.20 24.40
C LEU A 702 15.15 -0.85 24.85
N PHE A 703 15.69 -1.65 23.93
CA PHE A 703 16.81 -2.54 24.19
C PHE A 703 18.16 -1.80 24.09
N ILE A 704 18.41 -1.10 22.98
CA ILE A 704 19.71 -0.47 22.69
C ILE A 704 19.99 0.70 23.64
N MET A 705 19.03 1.57 23.92
CA MET A 705 19.27 2.78 24.72
C MET A 705 19.72 2.49 26.16
N PRO A 706 19.07 1.59 26.94
CA PRO A 706 19.53 1.26 28.29
C PRO A 706 20.88 0.56 28.32
N THR A 707 21.17 -0.29 27.32
CA THR A 707 22.42 -1.04 27.26
C THR A 707 23.60 -0.11 27.00
N ASN A 708 23.44 0.87 26.09
CA ASN A 708 24.47 1.89 25.84
C ASN A 708 24.64 2.84 27.05
N LEU A 709 23.53 3.24 27.69
CA LEU A 709 23.60 4.05 28.93
C LEU A 709 24.33 3.29 30.02
N ALA A 710 24.11 1.98 30.15
CA ALA A 710 24.79 1.17 31.18
C ALA A 710 26.32 1.19 31.00
N GLN A 711 26.79 1.05 29.77
CA GLN A 711 28.22 1.12 29.43
C GLN A 711 28.81 2.50 29.74
N GLY A 712 28.09 3.57 29.33
CA GLY A 712 28.51 4.94 29.63
C GLY A 712 28.54 5.26 31.11
N LEU A 713 27.51 4.84 31.87
CA LEU A 713 27.47 5.03 33.34
C LEU A 713 28.60 4.29 34.05
N LEU A 714 28.96 3.09 33.62
CA LEU A 714 30.07 2.33 34.19
C LEU A 714 31.39 3.11 34.04
N ILE A 715 31.65 3.75 32.91
CA ILE A 715 32.84 4.58 32.68
C ILE A 715 32.78 5.85 33.57
N ILE A 716 31.63 6.51 33.61
CA ILE A 716 31.42 7.72 34.41
C ILE A 716 31.68 7.41 35.89
N ILE A 717 31.12 6.31 36.41
CA ILE A 717 31.34 5.88 37.81
C ILE A 717 32.82 5.60 38.08
N ALA A 718 33.53 4.91 37.15
CA ALA A 718 34.95 4.63 37.29
C ALA A 718 35.79 5.93 37.39
N ILE A 719 35.54 6.92 36.51
CA ILE A 719 36.23 8.22 36.55
C ILE A 719 35.93 8.97 37.86
N LEU A 720 34.66 9.01 38.29
CA LEU A 720 34.25 9.69 39.54
C LEU A 720 34.88 9.06 40.74
N MET A 721 35.06 7.73 40.76
CA MET A 721 35.68 7.00 41.88
C MET A 721 37.22 7.00 41.84
N GLY A 722 37.82 7.36 40.67
CA GLY A 722 39.27 7.28 40.43
C GLY A 722 39.79 5.87 40.27
N ASN A 723 38.95 4.98 39.79
CA ASN A 723 39.27 3.59 39.51
C ASN A 723 39.83 3.41 38.07
N LEU A 724 40.54 2.29 37.84
CA LEU A 724 40.96 1.86 36.51
C LEU A 724 39.74 1.70 35.60
N LEU A 725 39.93 1.91 34.28
CA LEU A 725 38.88 1.70 33.29
C LEU A 725 38.35 0.26 33.39
N PRO A 726 37.06 0.06 33.63
CA PRO A 726 36.42 -1.25 33.75
C PRO A 726 36.37 -2.01 32.42
N LEU A 727 36.38 -1.30 31.28
CA LEU A 727 36.41 -1.83 29.93
C LEU A 727 37.23 -0.91 29.02
N THR A 728 38.00 -1.48 28.10
CA THR A 728 38.74 -0.70 27.10
C THR A 728 37.80 -0.24 25.98
N PRO A 729 38.15 0.83 25.22
CA PRO A 729 37.37 1.27 24.04
C PRO A 729 37.06 0.15 23.06
N VAL A 730 38.05 -0.72 22.81
CA VAL A 730 37.97 -1.85 21.89
C VAL A 730 36.99 -2.93 22.39
N GLN A 731 37.00 -3.21 23.70
CA GLN A 731 36.04 -4.15 24.31
C GLN A 731 34.59 -3.63 24.26
N ILE A 732 34.38 -2.32 24.45
CA ILE A 732 33.07 -1.68 24.32
C ILE A 732 32.59 -1.76 22.88
N LEU A 733 33.47 -1.48 21.94
CA LEU A 733 33.17 -1.54 20.50
C LEU A 733 32.77 -2.96 20.06
N TRP A 734 33.52 -3.97 20.54
CA TRP A 734 33.16 -5.38 20.32
C TRP A 734 31.78 -5.69 20.90
N MET A 735 31.51 -5.28 22.13
CA MET A 735 30.24 -5.55 22.80
C MET A 735 29.09 -4.91 22.02
N ASN A 736 29.21 -3.64 21.61
CA ASN A 736 28.18 -2.97 20.82
C ASN A 736 27.95 -3.69 19.47
N MET A 737 29.02 -4.04 18.76
CA MET A 737 28.90 -4.77 17.49
C MET A 737 28.26 -6.15 17.70
N ALA A 738 28.76 -6.94 18.66
CA ALA A 738 28.28 -8.29 18.90
C ALA A 738 26.84 -8.32 19.44
N THR A 739 26.49 -7.45 20.41
CA THR A 739 25.16 -7.49 21.02
C THR A 739 24.12 -6.68 20.24
N SER A 740 24.43 -5.45 19.81
CA SER A 740 23.48 -4.62 19.09
C SER A 740 23.12 -5.22 17.73
N ALA A 741 24.08 -5.75 16.99
CA ALA A 741 23.81 -6.36 15.69
C ALA A 741 23.06 -7.69 15.81
N THR A 742 23.42 -8.56 16.78
CA THR A 742 22.79 -9.88 16.93
C THR A 742 21.46 -9.83 17.67
N LEU A 743 21.44 -9.27 18.90
CA LEU A 743 20.27 -9.31 19.78
C LEU A 743 19.11 -8.46 19.25
N SER A 744 19.40 -7.28 18.67
CA SER A 744 18.38 -6.45 18.02
C SER A 744 17.73 -7.16 16.84
N PHE A 745 18.48 -7.97 16.12
CA PHE A 745 17.97 -8.78 15.02
C PHE A 745 16.94 -9.81 15.52
N GLY A 746 17.16 -10.40 16.70
CA GLY A 746 16.17 -11.29 17.35
C GLY A 746 14.82 -10.62 17.59
N LEU A 747 14.83 -9.34 18.01
CA LEU A 747 13.61 -8.55 18.22
C LEU A 747 12.92 -8.15 16.91
N ALA A 748 13.65 -8.03 15.81
CA ALA A 748 13.08 -7.71 14.50
C ALA A 748 12.10 -8.79 13.98
N PHE A 749 12.28 -10.05 14.37
CA PHE A 749 11.44 -11.18 13.97
C PHE A 749 10.26 -11.45 14.91
N GLU A 750 10.02 -10.61 15.92
CA GLU A 750 8.88 -10.80 16.81
C GLU A 750 7.55 -10.69 16.03
N LYS A 751 6.62 -11.59 16.37
CA LYS A 751 5.27 -11.61 15.80
C LYS A 751 4.43 -10.45 16.35
N ALA A 752 3.37 -10.11 15.63
CA ALA A 752 2.38 -9.16 16.11
C ALA A 752 1.75 -9.64 17.43
N GLU A 753 1.60 -8.76 18.38
CA GLU A 753 0.89 -9.04 19.62
C GLU A 753 -0.60 -9.29 19.32
N SER A 754 -1.25 -10.19 20.07
CA SER A 754 -2.66 -10.56 19.86
C SER A 754 -3.64 -9.38 19.95
N ARG A 755 -3.26 -8.30 20.60
CA ARG A 755 -4.05 -7.06 20.78
C ARG A 755 -3.71 -5.94 19.82
N VAL A 756 -2.83 -6.16 18.82
CA VAL A 756 -2.34 -5.10 17.92
C VAL A 756 -3.47 -4.38 17.20
N MET A 757 -4.54 -5.09 16.80
CA MET A 757 -5.75 -4.53 16.15
C MET A 757 -6.89 -4.23 17.14
N ARG A 758 -6.59 -4.10 18.43
CA ARG A 758 -7.54 -3.66 19.48
C ARG A 758 -7.06 -2.40 20.20
N ARG A 759 -5.98 -1.80 19.71
CA ARG A 759 -5.42 -0.54 20.21
C ARG A 759 -5.81 0.60 19.25
N PRO A 760 -6.11 1.81 19.77
CA PRO A 760 -6.32 2.97 18.91
C PRO A 760 -5.03 3.30 18.13
N PRO A 761 -5.14 4.07 17.01
CA PRO A 761 -4.00 4.59 16.30
C PRO A 761 -3.10 5.42 17.23
N ARG A 762 -1.78 5.33 17.02
CA ARG A 762 -0.84 6.13 17.79
C ARG A 762 -0.88 7.60 17.34
N ASN A 763 -0.64 8.50 18.28
CA ASN A 763 -0.41 9.89 17.93
C ASN A 763 1.00 10.04 17.30
N VAL A 764 1.07 10.49 16.05
CA VAL A 764 2.34 10.63 15.30
C VAL A 764 3.21 11.76 15.84
N SER A 765 2.62 12.76 16.46
CA SER A 765 3.36 13.85 17.14
C SER A 765 3.95 13.43 18.49
N ALA A 766 3.52 12.28 19.05
CA ALA A 766 4.10 11.77 20.28
C ALA A 766 5.56 11.34 20.06
N HIS A 767 6.43 11.71 21.00
CA HIS A 767 7.83 11.31 20.95
C HIS A 767 7.98 9.79 21.08
N VAL A 768 8.89 9.19 20.31
CA VAL A 768 9.24 7.76 20.43
C VAL A 768 9.74 7.44 21.85
N MET A 769 10.46 8.40 22.46
CA MET A 769 10.88 8.35 23.87
C MET A 769 9.82 9.05 24.73
N ASP A 770 8.77 8.32 25.09
CA ASP A 770 7.78 8.76 26.09
C ASP A 770 8.38 8.76 27.50
N LYS A 771 7.66 9.30 28.47
CA LYS A 771 8.12 9.38 29.87
C LYS A 771 8.48 8.00 30.46
N TYR A 772 7.72 6.97 30.08
CA TYR A 772 8.01 5.61 30.51
C TYR A 772 9.30 5.08 29.84
N ALA A 773 9.50 5.34 28.55
CA ALA A 773 10.73 4.94 27.87
C ALA A 773 11.98 5.57 28.51
N ILE A 774 11.91 6.86 28.85
CA ILE A 774 13.02 7.57 29.56
C ILE A 774 13.27 6.92 30.90
N TRP A 775 12.22 6.67 31.68
CA TRP A 775 12.34 5.96 32.96
C TRP A 775 12.99 4.60 32.80
N ARG A 776 12.51 3.81 31.83
CA ARG A 776 13.01 2.46 31.58
C ARG A 776 14.49 2.47 31.20
N VAL A 777 14.91 3.42 30.36
CA VAL A 777 16.30 3.61 29.95
C VAL A 777 17.17 3.92 31.17
N ALA A 778 16.75 4.85 32.01
CA ALA A 778 17.49 5.22 33.20
C ALA A 778 17.55 4.06 34.22
N PHE A 779 16.42 3.42 34.50
CA PHE A 779 16.30 2.34 35.47
C PHE A 779 17.18 1.13 35.12
N VAL A 780 17.03 0.62 33.90
CA VAL A 780 17.76 -0.58 33.44
C VAL A 780 19.25 -0.27 33.23
N GLY A 781 19.56 0.92 32.67
CA GLY A 781 20.93 1.36 32.50
C GLY A 781 21.67 1.43 33.83
N LEU A 782 21.06 2.02 34.88
CA LEU A 782 21.61 2.11 36.22
C LEU A 782 21.72 0.72 36.86
N LEU A 783 20.70 -0.13 36.71
CA LEU A 783 20.67 -1.48 37.29
C LEU A 783 21.82 -2.35 36.75
N ILE A 784 22.04 -2.35 35.41
CA ILE A 784 23.15 -3.09 34.77
C ILE A 784 24.51 -2.50 35.24
N SER A 785 24.65 -1.17 35.26
CA SER A 785 25.90 -0.52 35.69
C SER A 785 26.27 -0.83 37.14
N ILE A 786 25.32 -0.75 38.06
CA ILE A 786 25.53 -1.08 39.48
C ILE A 786 25.92 -2.55 39.62
N SER A 787 25.23 -3.46 38.90
CA SER A 787 25.57 -4.88 38.98
C SER A 787 27.01 -5.18 38.50
N ALA A 788 27.44 -4.53 37.45
CA ALA A 788 28.81 -4.65 36.94
C ALA A 788 29.82 -4.03 37.91
N PHE A 789 29.53 -2.85 38.45
CA PHE A 789 30.39 -2.19 39.43
C PHE A 789 30.54 -3.01 40.73
N MET A 790 29.46 -3.58 41.25
CA MET A 790 29.49 -4.47 42.40
C MET A 790 30.35 -5.72 42.15
N LEU A 791 30.26 -6.29 40.95
CA LEU A 791 31.10 -7.43 40.54
C LEU A 791 32.58 -7.03 40.45
N GLU A 792 32.89 -5.86 39.91
CA GLU A 792 34.25 -5.31 39.88
C GLU A 792 34.81 -5.14 41.31
N ALA A 793 34.06 -4.47 42.17
CA ALA A 793 34.42 -4.25 43.56
C ALA A 793 34.62 -5.57 44.34
N TRP A 794 33.92 -6.64 43.97
CA TRP A 794 34.10 -7.97 44.55
C TRP A 794 35.36 -8.68 44.01
N LEU A 795 35.78 -8.44 42.76
CA LEU A 795 36.95 -9.07 42.12
C LEU A 795 38.28 -8.39 42.50
N GLN A 796 38.31 -7.04 42.55
CA GLN A 796 39.54 -6.26 42.83
C GLN A 796 40.31 -6.71 44.03
N PRO A 797 39.72 -6.94 45.24
CA PRO A 797 40.46 -7.35 46.44
C PRO A 797 41.06 -8.76 46.36
N ARG A 798 40.68 -9.56 45.32
CA ARG A 798 41.14 -10.94 45.13
C ARG A 798 42.47 -11.04 44.37
N GLY A 799 43.00 -9.90 43.91
CA GLY A 799 44.34 -9.88 43.30
C GLY A 799 44.38 -10.41 41.84
N TYR A 800 43.25 -10.45 41.19
CA TYR A 800 43.19 -10.81 39.74
C TYR A 800 43.81 -9.70 38.87
N GLU A 801 44.42 -10.11 37.77
CA GLU A 801 44.95 -9.18 36.77
C GLU A 801 43.78 -8.29 36.18
N PRO A 802 44.04 -7.00 35.88
CA PRO A 802 43.06 -6.12 35.32
C PRO A 802 42.39 -6.66 34.03
N GLU A 803 43.14 -7.33 33.18
CA GLU A 803 42.61 -7.94 31.94
C GLU A 803 41.64 -9.08 32.24
N PHE A 804 41.86 -9.86 33.30
CA PHE A 804 40.94 -10.90 33.75
C PHE A 804 39.63 -10.29 34.29
N ILE A 805 39.72 -9.26 35.12
CA ILE A 805 38.55 -8.55 35.67
C ILE A 805 37.71 -7.96 34.52
N ARG A 806 38.36 -7.27 33.55
CA ARG A 806 37.68 -6.71 32.35
C ARG A 806 36.98 -7.80 31.56
N THR A 807 37.60 -8.98 31.40
CA THR A 807 36.99 -10.10 30.68
C THR A 807 35.75 -10.64 31.40
N VAL A 808 35.77 -10.75 32.72
CA VAL A 808 34.62 -11.17 33.54
C VAL A 808 33.49 -10.15 33.41
N LEU A 809 33.82 -8.84 33.47
CA LEU A 809 32.83 -7.75 33.32
C LEU A 809 32.23 -7.78 31.89
N LEU A 810 33.03 -7.89 30.87
CA LEU A 810 32.60 -8.01 29.46
C LEU A 810 31.59 -9.15 29.29
N GLN A 811 31.93 -10.35 29.81
CA GLN A 811 31.08 -11.54 29.74
C GLN A 811 29.76 -11.35 30.48
N THR A 812 29.83 -10.75 31.68
CA THR A 812 28.65 -10.49 32.52
C THR A 812 27.70 -9.48 31.85
N LEU A 813 28.25 -8.39 31.30
CA LEU A 813 27.47 -7.37 30.58
C LEU A 813 26.79 -7.95 29.33
N VAL A 814 27.49 -8.75 28.53
CA VAL A 814 26.91 -9.42 27.37
C VAL A 814 25.76 -10.35 27.78
N THR A 815 25.95 -11.11 28.87
CA THR A 815 24.90 -12.00 29.39
C THR A 815 23.71 -11.21 29.93
N ALA A 816 23.96 -10.11 30.66
CA ALA A 816 22.90 -9.20 31.14
C ALA A 816 22.08 -8.60 29.98
N GLN A 817 22.74 -8.16 28.91
CA GLN A 817 22.09 -7.65 27.71
C GLN A 817 21.26 -8.72 26.98
N TRP A 818 21.81 -9.95 26.88
CA TRP A 818 21.06 -11.08 26.30
C TRP A 818 19.77 -11.36 27.08
N VAL A 819 19.84 -11.43 28.40
CA VAL A 819 18.67 -11.64 29.25
C VAL A 819 17.70 -10.45 29.16
N TYR A 820 18.20 -9.21 29.16
CA TYR A 820 17.38 -8.02 28.98
C TYR A 820 16.67 -7.98 27.64
N MET A 821 17.28 -8.48 26.56
CA MET A 821 16.60 -8.64 25.27
C MET A 821 15.32 -9.49 25.42
N ILE A 822 15.37 -10.56 26.21
CA ILE A 822 14.18 -11.38 26.49
C ILE A 822 13.10 -10.57 27.19
N ASN A 823 13.46 -9.67 28.15
CA ASN A 823 12.48 -8.75 28.76
C ASN A 823 11.84 -7.78 27.76
N CYS A 824 12.57 -7.36 26.70
CA CYS A 824 12.06 -6.42 25.70
C CYS A 824 11.06 -7.03 24.72
N ARG A 825 10.94 -8.37 24.66
CA ARG A 825 10.04 -9.06 23.70
C ARG A 825 8.57 -8.71 23.88
N ASP A 826 8.13 -8.66 25.13
CA ASP A 826 6.74 -8.36 25.47
C ASP A 826 6.71 -7.20 26.47
N SER A 827 6.07 -6.12 26.08
CA SER A 827 6.00 -4.94 26.94
C SER A 827 4.94 -5.05 28.03
N ASP A 828 3.87 -5.79 27.79
CA ASP A 828 2.67 -5.83 28.62
C ASP A 828 2.50 -7.10 29.45
N ASN A 829 3.08 -8.21 28.99
CA ASN A 829 2.95 -9.51 29.64
C ASN A 829 4.33 -10.06 30.05
N PHE A 830 4.30 -11.17 30.79
CA PHE A 830 5.51 -11.90 31.16
C PHE A 830 6.26 -12.40 29.92
N SER A 831 7.55 -12.09 29.86
CA SER A 831 8.34 -12.28 28.63
C SER A 831 8.65 -13.75 28.30
N LEU A 832 8.66 -14.65 29.29
CA LEU A 832 8.83 -16.10 29.08
C LEU A 832 7.47 -16.74 28.76
N ASN A 833 6.96 -16.49 27.56
CA ASN A 833 5.71 -17.07 27.05
C ASN A 833 5.99 -18.02 25.88
N HIS A 834 4.96 -18.75 25.42
CA HIS A 834 5.08 -19.68 24.28
C HIS A 834 5.62 -19.02 23.01
N GLY A 835 5.46 -17.71 22.83
CA GLY A 835 6.01 -16.97 21.70
C GLY A 835 7.54 -17.02 21.63
N LEU A 836 8.25 -17.19 22.76
CA LEU A 836 9.70 -17.33 22.77
C LEU A 836 10.18 -18.56 21.99
N LEU A 837 9.51 -19.69 22.13
CA LEU A 837 9.84 -20.93 21.40
C LEU A 837 9.52 -20.84 19.92
N GLN A 838 8.57 -19.97 19.54
CA GLN A 838 8.15 -19.79 18.14
C GLN A 838 9.06 -18.83 17.36
N ASN A 839 9.81 -17.97 18.03
CA ASN A 839 10.77 -17.06 17.39
C ASN A 839 12.12 -17.73 17.19
N LYS A 840 12.28 -18.43 16.04
CA LYS A 840 13.55 -19.09 15.67
C LYS A 840 14.70 -18.09 15.59
N GLY A 841 14.44 -16.83 15.25
CA GLY A 841 15.46 -15.78 15.14
C GLY A 841 16.19 -15.55 16.47
N ILE A 842 15.48 -15.52 17.60
CA ILE A 842 16.11 -15.34 18.91
C ILE A 842 17.09 -16.49 19.24
N TRP A 843 16.73 -17.71 18.94
CA TRP A 843 17.60 -18.85 19.22
C TRP A 843 18.86 -18.85 18.33
N ILE A 844 18.71 -18.49 17.06
CA ILE A 844 19.84 -18.35 16.13
C ILE A 844 20.80 -17.26 16.63
N VAL A 845 20.29 -16.07 16.96
CA VAL A 845 21.14 -14.97 17.43
C VAL A 845 21.76 -15.26 18.79
N THR A 846 21.08 -16.01 19.66
CA THR A 846 21.64 -16.49 20.93
C THR A 846 22.87 -17.39 20.71
N VAL A 847 22.75 -18.38 19.82
CA VAL A 847 23.86 -19.28 19.50
C VAL A 847 25.03 -18.51 18.87
N VAL A 848 24.74 -17.60 17.92
CA VAL A 848 25.76 -16.76 17.30
C VAL A 848 26.46 -15.88 18.32
N LEU A 849 25.72 -15.22 19.21
CA LEU A 849 26.28 -14.35 20.26
C LEU A 849 27.24 -15.12 21.17
N PHE A 850 26.81 -16.27 21.71
CA PHE A 850 27.66 -17.06 22.60
C PHE A 850 28.85 -17.68 21.89
N ALA A 851 28.73 -18.03 20.59
CA ALA A 851 29.87 -18.45 19.77
C ALA A 851 30.89 -17.31 19.58
N LEU A 852 30.43 -16.09 19.24
CA LEU A 852 31.29 -14.90 19.13
C LEU A 852 31.98 -14.60 20.48
N GLN A 853 31.24 -14.72 21.58
CA GLN A 853 31.77 -14.48 22.93
C GLN A 853 32.83 -15.54 23.32
N ALA A 854 32.62 -16.80 22.97
CA ALA A 854 33.63 -17.85 23.14
C ALA A 854 34.92 -17.60 22.33
N ILE A 855 34.75 -17.08 21.10
CA ILE A 855 35.88 -16.72 20.22
C ILE A 855 36.77 -15.66 20.88
N ILE A 856 36.18 -14.55 21.38
CA ILE A 856 36.94 -13.45 21.99
C ILE A 856 37.62 -13.85 23.30
N ILE A 857 37.04 -14.80 24.05
CA ILE A 857 37.55 -15.23 25.36
C ILE A 857 38.63 -16.31 25.23
N TYR A 858 38.51 -17.24 24.26
CA TYR A 858 39.36 -18.43 24.22
C TYR A 858 40.33 -18.49 23.05
N VAL A 859 40.17 -17.67 21.98
CA VAL A 859 41.11 -17.69 20.84
C VAL A 859 42.29 -16.76 21.13
N PRO A 860 43.55 -17.27 21.11
CA PRO A 860 44.73 -16.49 21.50
C PRO A 860 44.93 -15.18 20.71
N LEU A 861 44.66 -15.20 19.40
CA LEU A 861 44.72 -13.98 18.56
C LEU A 861 43.74 -12.91 19.06
N MET A 862 42.53 -13.32 19.40
CA MET A 862 41.49 -12.39 19.91
C MET A 862 41.86 -11.88 21.31
N ASN A 863 42.43 -12.72 22.17
CA ASN A 863 42.93 -12.28 23.48
C ASN A 863 43.98 -11.17 23.34
N THR A 864 44.89 -11.26 22.37
CA THR A 864 45.90 -10.22 22.12
C THR A 864 45.26 -8.93 21.57
N LEU A 865 44.30 -9.05 20.65
CA LEU A 865 43.67 -7.91 20.01
C LEU A 865 42.73 -7.13 20.98
N PHE A 866 41.98 -7.85 21.81
CA PHE A 866 40.97 -7.28 22.68
C PHE A 866 41.37 -7.17 24.17
N GLY A 867 42.58 -7.56 24.55
CA GLY A 867 43.05 -7.56 25.95
C GLY A 867 42.20 -8.45 26.86
N THR A 868 41.78 -9.64 26.35
CA THR A 868 40.96 -10.60 27.10
C THR A 868 41.79 -11.76 27.64
N ARG A 869 41.23 -12.46 28.63
CA ARG A 869 41.84 -13.67 29.21
C ARG A 869 40.83 -14.82 29.24
N PRO A 870 41.26 -16.08 29.05
CA PRO A 870 40.42 -17.26 29.21
C PRO A 870 39.72 -17.29 30.56
N LEU A 871 38.43 -17.53 30.59
CA LEU A 871 37.64 -17.56 31.81
C LEU A 871 37.28 -18.98 32.22
N PRO A 872 37.44 -19.37 33.52
CA PRO A 872 36.84 -20.57 34.08
C PRO A 872 35.30 -20.52 33.95
N PHE A 873 34.70 -21.68 33.75
CA PHE A 873 33.22 -21.81 33.57
C PHE A 873 32.40 -21.21 34.75
N PHE A 874 32.96 -21.17 35.93
CA PHE A 874 32.38 -20.56 37.12
C PHE A 874 31.94 -19.09 36.87
N TYR A 875 32.74 -18.29 36.15
CA TYR A 875 32.40 -16.89 35.85
C TYR A 875 31.28 -16.73 34.82
N TRP A 876 31.08 -17.72 33.96
CA TRP A 876 29.90 -17.77 33.09
C TRP A 876 28.63 -17.98 33.92
N ILE A 877 28.68 -18.84 34.97
CA ILE A 877 27.57 -19.06 35.89
C ILE A 877 27.25 -17.78 36.69
N ILE A 878 28.27 -17.05 37.16
CA ILE A 878 28.07 -15.77 37.84
C ILE A 878 27.35 -14.76 36.94
N GLY A 879 27.82 -14.59 35.70
CA GLY A 879 27.20 -13.73 34.73
C GLY A 879 25.73 -14.11 34.46
N LEU A 880 25.43 -15.40 34.35
CA LEU A 880 24.08 -15.91 34.19
C LEU A 880 23.18 -15.64 35.39
N LEU A 881 23.68 -15.82 36.63
CA LEU A 881 22.92 -15.53 37.86
C LEU A 881 22.60 -14.06 38.00
N ILE A 882 23.54 -13.17 37.65
CA ILE A 882 23.31 -11.72 37.61
C ILE A 882 22.26 -11.40 36.53
N GLY A 883 22.35 -12.01 35.35
CA GLY A 883 21.35 -11.87 34.29
C GLY A 883 19.94 -12.29 34.76
N ILE A 884 19.82 -13.44 35.44
CA ILE A 884 18.52 -13.92 35.97
C ILE A 884 17.97 -12.94 37.00
N ALA A 885 18.81 -12.43 37.90
CA ALA A 885 18.39 -11.43 38.90
C ALA A 885 17.86 -10.16 38.20
N LEU A 886 18.58 -9.66 37.19
CA LEU A 886 18.14 -8.53 36.35
C LEU A 886 16.81 -8.81 35.69
N PHE A 887 16.62 -10.02 35.11
CA PHE A 887 15.36 -10.43 34.50
C PHE A 887 14.18 -10.29 35.44
N VAL A 888 14.33 -10.86 36.67
CA VAL A 888 13.26 -10.84 37.66
C VAL A 888 12.93 -9.41 38.10
N ILE A 889 13.95 -8.58 38.35
CA ILE A 889 13.77 -7.18 38.76
C ILE A 889 13.02 -6.39 37.69
N VAL A 890 13.39 -6.58 36.42
CA VAL A 890 12.76 -5.91 35.28
C VAL A 890 11.32 -6.41 35.06
N GLU A 891 11.04 -7.71 35.29
CA GLU A 891 9.66 -8.21 35.20
C GLU A 891 8.78 -7.66 36.34
N ILE A 892 9.34 -7.52 37.55
CA ILE A 892 8.64 -6.86 38.67
C ILE A 892 8.36 -5.40 38.35
N GLU A 893 9.33 -4.67 37.77
CA GLU A 893 9.14 -3.27 37.35
C GLU A 893 8.00 -3.15 36.32
N LYS A 894 7.90 -4.06 35.35
CA LYS A 894 6.79 -4.08 34.39
C LYS A 894 5.42 -4.19 35.07
N VAL A 895 5.31 -5.00 36.12
CA VAL A 895 4.05 -5.16 36.85
C VAL A 895 3.73 -3.88 37.62
N LEU A 896 4.70 -3.29 38.31
CA LEU A 896 4.52 -2.09 39.11
C LEU A 896 4.17 -0.85 38.24
N THR A 897 4.75 -0.73 37.06
CA THR A 897 4.55 0.41 36.14
C THR A 897 3.37 0.23 35.18
N ARG A 898 2.61 -0.87 35.30
CA ARG A 898 1.53 -1.21 34.36
C ARG A 898 0.41 -0.14 34.33
N SER A 899 0.05 0.43 35.44
CA SER A 899 -0.94 1.51 35.54
C SER A 899 -0.45 2.80 34.89
N TRP A 900 0.81 3.14 35.05
CA TRP A 900 1.45 4.33 34.50
C TRP A 900 1.57 4.23 32.97
N ARG A 901 1.92 3.05 32.44
CA ARG A 901 1.98 2.79 30.99
C ARG A 901 0.64 2.89 30.27
N LYS A 902 -0.47 2.62 30.95
CA LYS A 902 -1.81 2.77 30.38
C LYS A 902 -2.28 4.22 30.34
N ALA A 903 -1.67 5.10 31.14
CA ALA A 903 -2.01 6.50 31.24
C ALA A 903 -1.11 7.40 30.36
N SER A 904 0.04 6.92 29.89
CA SER A 904 0.96 7.56 28.95
C SER A 904 0.77 7.02 27.53
#